data_0999a92a812a868489e7cfff856b54ba
#
_entry.id   0999a92a812a868489e7cfff856b54ba
#
_cell.length_a   1.000
_cell.length_b   1.000
_cell.length_c   1.000
_cell.angle_alpha   90.00
_cell.angle_beta   90.00
_cell.angle_gamma   90.00
#
_symmetry.space_group_name_H-M   'P 1'
#
loop_
_entity.id
_entity.type
_entity.pdbx_description
1 polymer ?
#
loop_
_entity_poly.entity_id
_entity_poly.type
_entity_poly.pdbx_seq_one_letter_code
_entity_poly.pdbx_strand_id
1 'polypeptide(L)'
;KLRAILATTEDSTEATDSTAAETPAVAQATSTADSLAAALKGESQAQAANLEQIKKEHPLLAVLQVNPSGQGPVVGYANYKDTADINKYLSMPEVQAEMPKDLRLKWGVSPYEYDPKAQTFELYAIKSTERNGRAPLEGDVVVNAKDEFDHYGKPAVSMSMNTDGARRWAQLTKQNVGKAIAIVLDGYVYSAPNVNQEITGGNSQITGHFTPEQAKDLANVLKSGKMPAPAHIVQEDIVGPSLGQASINAGIMSFVVALILLMVYMCSMYGFIPGMVANGALVLNMFFTLGILSSFQAALTMSGIAGMVLSLGMAVDANVLIYERTKEELHAGKGVKKALADGYANAFSAIFDSNLTSIITGIILFNFGTGPIRGFATTLIIGILISFFTAVFMTRLFYEHFMSKDKLLNLTFSTGISKNLMANVHFDFMGRNKLWMTLTGIGVVVCIAFLSMRGLSQSIDFTGGRNFKVQFENKVEPEQVRELIASKFGDANVSVIAIGADGKTVRISTNYRIEEEGNNIDSEIEAYLYETLKPLLTQNITLETFIDRENHTGGSIISSQKVGPSIADDIKVSAIWSVVLALIAIGLYILLRFRNIAYSIGSVCALACDTIIILGAYSMFWGVLPFSLEIDQ
;
A
#
# COMPACT_ATOMS: atom_id res chain seq x y z
N LYS A 1 -34.21 29.65 -11.25
CA LYS A 1 -34.10 29.09 -12.60
C LYS A 1 -34.01 27.57 -12.59
N LEU A 2 -33.21 26.94 -11.76
CA LEU A 2 -33.21 25.47 -11.60
C LEU A 2 -34.61 24.95 -11.21
N ARG A 3 -35.32 25.69 -10.33
CA ARG A 3 -36.71 25.43 -9.98
C ARG A 3 -37.66 25.65 -11.17
N ALA A 4 -37.41 26.66 -12.04
CA ALA A 4 -38.21 26.90 -13.22
C ALA A 4 -38.06 25.81 -14.29
N ILE A 5 -36.87 25.27 -14.44
CA ILE A 5 -36.59 24.11 -15.33
C ILE A 5 -37.22 22.82 -14.76
N LEU A 6 -37.32 22.71 -13.42
CA LEU A 6 -37.94 21.59 -12.73
C LEU A 6 -39.45 21.75 -12.53
N ALA A 7 -39.99 22.99 -12.62
CA ALA A 7 -41.37 23.35 -12.31
C ALA A 7 -42.27 23.59 -13.55
N THR A 8 -41.80 23.31 -14.77
CA THR A 8 -42.62 23.46 -16.00
C THR A 8 -43.71 22.39 -16.15
N THR A 9 -44.03 21.63 -15.09
CA THR A 9 -45.07 20.58 -15.10
C THR A 9 -46.10 20.68 -13.98
N GLU A 10 -46.17 21.80 -13.23
CA GLU A 10 -47.20 21.97 -12.20
C GLU A 10 -48.36 22.87 -12.56
N ASP A 11 -48.61 23.19 -13.84
CA ASP A 11 -49.80 23.90 -14.28
C ASP A 11 -50.67 23.04 -15.18
N SER A 12 -51.36 22.07 -14.60
CA SER A 12 -52.66 21.60 -15.05
C SER A 12 -53.22 20.52 -14.12
N THR A 13 -53.82 20.93 -13.02
CA THR A 13 -55.07 20.30 -12.51
C THR A 13 -55.71 21.24 -11.52
N GLU A 14 -56.75 21.87 -12.04
CA GLU A 14 -57.69 22.65 -11.25
C GLU A 14 -58.42 21.79 -10.22
N ALA A 15 -58.72 22.47 -9.13
CA ALA A 15 -59.53 22.07 -8.03
C ALA A 15 -60.90 21.48 -8.41
N THR A 16 -61.33 20.45 -7.75
CA THR A 16 -62.73 20.27 -7.37
C THR A 16 -62.82 19.79 -5.94
N ASP A 17 -63.41 20.65 -5.18
CA ASP A 17 -63.90 20.58 -3.81
C ASP A 17 -65.06 19.57 -3.73
N SER A 18 -65.18 18.76 -2.66
CA SER A 18 -66.35 18.65 -1.83
C SER A 18 -66.36 17.44 -0.90
N THR A 19 -66.43 17.79 0.39
CA THR A 19 -67.31 17.29 1.49
C THR A 19 -67.40 15.79 1.81
N ALA A 20 -66.92 15.53 3.00
CA ALA A 20 -67.58 15.01 4.20
C ALA A 20 -68.27 13.62 4.21
N ALA A 21 -67.87 12.87 5.20
CA ALA A 21 -68.65 12.15 6.20
C ALA A 21 -69.03 10.66 5.99
N GLU A 22 -68.71 9.97 7.07
CA GLU A 22 -69.40 8.84 7.72
C GLU A 22 -68.83 7.43 7.53
N THR A 23 -68.26 6.98 8.65
CA THR A 23 -68.18 5.55 9.07
C THR A 23 -69.60 5.04 9.40
N PRO A 24 -69.93 3.70 9.27
CA PRO A 24 -69.48 2.74 10.24
C PRO A 24 -69.36 1.25 9.83
N ALA A 25 -68.75 0.49 10.74
CA ALA A 25 -69.00 -0.87 11.19
C ALA A 25 -68.58 -2.13 10.34
N VAL A 26 -67.57 -2.76 10.89
CA VAL A 26 -67.37 -4.19 11.24
C VAL A 26 -68.21 -5.27 10.50
N ALA A 27 -67.58 -6.16 9.78
CA ALA A 27 -67.79 -7.62 9.79
C ALA A 27 -66.66 -8.41 9.12
N GLN A 28 -65.97 -9.23 9.91
CA GLN A 28 -65.34 -10.55 9.68
C GLN A 28 -64.68 -10.89 8.35
N ALA A 29 -63.35 -10.89 8.30
CA ALA A 29 -62.40 -11.99 8.51
C ALA A 29 -62.57 -13.23 7.60
N THR A 30 -61.53 -13.48 6.88
CA THR A 30 -60.91 -14.64 6.24
C THR A 30 -60.80 -14.55 4.72
N SER A 31 -59.57 -14.45 4.25
CA SER A 31 -59.04 -14.50 2.88
C SER A 31 -58.32 -13.24 2.37
N THR A 32 -57.48 -12.62 3.20
CA THR A 32 -56.84 -11.35 2.88
C THR A 32 -55.33 -11.41 2.73
N ALA A 33 -54.69 -12.57 2.82
CA ALA A 33 -53.25 -12.66 2.60
C ALA A 33 -52.86 -12.64 1.12
N ASP A 34 -53.63 -13.29 0.27
CA ASP A 34 -53.33 -13.34 -1.18
C ASP A 34 -53.79 -12.07 -1.94
N SER A 35 -54.84 -11.43 -1.49
CA SER A 35 -55.29 -10.16 -2.08
C SER A 35 -54.42 -8.99 -1.67
N LEU A 36 -53.86 -8.99 -0.44
CA LEU A 36 -52.92 -7.99 0.00
C LEU A 36 -51.54 -8.11 -0.69
N ALA A 37 -51.10 -9.36 -0.93
CA ALA A 37 -49.88 -9.63 -1.69
C ALA A 37 -50.01 -9.25 -3.17
N ALA A 38 -51.21 -9.39 -3.76
CA ALA A 38 -51.50 -8.97 -5.13
C ALA A 38 -51.63 -7.43 -5.24
N ALA A 39 -52.23 -6.78 -4.22
CA ALA A 39 -52.32 -5.31 -4.16
C ALA A 39 -50.94 -4.66 -3.97
N LEU A 40 -50.11 -5.19 -3.06
CA LEU A 40 -48.71 -4.73 -2.88
C LEU A 40 -47.83 -4.96 -4.11
N LYS A 41 -48.06 -6.05 -4.87
CA LYS A 41 -47.39 -6.27 -6.16
C LYS A 41 -47.91 -5.32 -7.25
N GLY A 42 -49.19 -5.00 -7.26
CA GLY A 42 -49.78 -4.03 -8.19
C GLY A 42 -49.31 -2.60 -7.93
N GLU A 43 -49.23 -2.18 -6.68
CA GLU A 43 -48.68 -0.87 -6.30
C GLU A 43 -47.18 -0.76 -6.62
N SER A 44 -46.40 -1.80 -6.38
CA SER A 44 -44.97 -1.80 -6.73
C SER A 44 -44.71 -1.78 -8.23
N GLN A 45 -45.56 -2.42 -9.04
CA GLN A 45 -45.46 -2.36 -10.50
C GLN A 45 -45.95 -1.02 -11.06
N ALA A 46 -46.97 -0.42 -10.50
CA ALA A 46 -47.45 0.92 -10.88
C ALA A 46 -46.42 2.01 -10.50
N GLN A 47 -45.77 1.87 -9.34
CA GLN A 47 -44.68 2.74 -8.93
C GLN A 47 -43.45 2.57 -9.83
N ALA A 48 -43.09 1.35 -10.20
CA ALA A 48 -41.98 1.07 -11.11
C ALA A 48 -42.24 1.63 -12.53
N ALA A 49 -43.46 1.47 -13.06
CA ALA A 49 -43.85 2.02 -14.36
C ALA A 49 -43.87 3.57 -14.37
N ASN A 50 -44.32 4.16 -13.26
CA ASN A 50 -44.32 5.62 -13.10
C ASN A 50 -42.89 6.17 -12.97
N LEU A 51 -41.99 5.45 -12.27
CA LEU A 51 -40.58 5.77 -12.17
C LEU A 51 -39.85 5.66 -13.53
N GLU A 52 -40.19 4.67 -14.36
CA GLU A 52 -39.62 4.55 -15.71
C GLU A 52 -40.12 5.67 -16.65
N GLN A 53 -41.34 6.13 -16.47
CA GLN A 53 -41.89 7.23 -17.23
C GLN A 53 -41.26 8.57 -16.82
N ILE A 54 -41.09 8.80 -15.52
CA ILE A 54 -40.37 9.95 -14.96
C ILE A 54 -38.89 9.93 -15.39
N LYS A 55 -38.24 8.78 -15.45
CA LYS A 55 -36.87 8.64 -15.97
C LYS A 55 -36.75 9.06 -17.44
N LYS A 56 -37.77 8.82 -18.26
CA LYS A 56 -37.77 9.21 -19.68
C LYS A 56 -38.07 10.68 -19.89
N GLU A 57 -39.02 11.26 -19.16
CA GLU A 57 -39.45 12.63 -19.32
C GLU A 57 -38.59 13.63 -18.55
N HIS A 58 -38.15 13.25 -17.32
CA HIS A 58 -37.37 14.09 -16.42
C HIS A 58 -36.24 13.30 -15.75
N PRO A 59 -35.17 12.94 -16.47
CA PRO A 59 -34.12 12.04 -15.97
C PRO A 59 -33.42 12.58 -14.71
N LEU A 60 -33.29 13.90 -14.59
CA LEU A 60 -32.66 14.51 -13.40
C LEU A 60 -33.53 14.39 -12.14
N LEU A 61 -34.87 14.55 -12.28
CA LEU A 61 -35.79 14.42 -11.13
C LEU A 61 -35.98 12.98 -10.66
N ALA A 62 -35.67 12.02 -11.51
CA ALA A 62 -35.74 10.61 -11.12
C ALA A 62 -34.59 10.18 -10.17
N VAL A 63 -33.47 10.91 -10.19
CA VAL A 63 -32.26 10.59 -9.41
C VAL A 63 -31.89 11.66 -8.37
N LEU A 64 -32.38 12.91 -8.53
CA LEU A 64 -32.15 14.02 -7.61
C LEU A 64 -33.44 14.39 -6.87
N GLN A 65 -33.47 14.18 -5.58
CA GLN A 65 -34.56 14.67 -4.71
C GLN A 65 -34.34 16.17 -4.43
N VAL A 66 -35.18 17.00 -4.97
CA VAL A 66 -35.09 18.46 -4.76
C VAL A 66 -35.49 18.80 -3.33
N ASN A 67 -34.75 19.71 -2.69
CA ASN A 67 -35.06 20.18 -1.35
C ASN A 67 -36.44 20.93 -1.35
N PRO A 68 -37.47 20.39 -0.67
CA PRO A 68 -38.81 20.97 -0.71
C PRO A 68 -38.91 22.32 0.00
N SER A 69 -38.04 22.60 0.98
CA SER A 69 -38.05 23.86 1.72
C SER A 69 -37.66 25.06 0.85
N GLY A 70 -36.84 24.84 -0.17
CA GLY A 70 -36.31 25.88 -1.04
C GLY A 70 -35.52 26.98 -0.33
N GLN A 71 -35.20 26.80 0.92
CA GLN A 71 -34.40 27.72 1.73
C GLN A 71 -33.05 27.07 2.07
N GLY A 72 -32.01 27.89 2.20
CA GLY A 72 -30.66 27.43 2.49
C GLY A 72 -29.82 27.11 1.25
N PRO A 73 -28.57 26.65 1.47
CA PRO A 73 -27.61 26.39 0.40
C PRO A 73 -27.79 25.04 -0.30
N VAL A 74 -28.57 24.11 0.29
CA VAL A 74 -28.80 22.76 -0.23
C VAL A 74 -29.94 22.77 -1.24
N VAL A 75 -29.66 22.35 -2.46
CA VAL A 75 -30.62 22.29 -3.58
C VAL A 75 -31.37 20.97 -3.61
N GLY A 76 -30.69 19.89 -3.25
CA GLY A 76 -31.27 18.55 -3.30
C GLY A 76 -30.38 17.50 -2.68
N TYR A 77 -30.89 16.29 -2.69
CA TYR A 77 -30.31 15.11 -2.10
C TYR A 77 -30.24 13.99 -3.15
N ALA A 78 -29.15 13.23 -3.19
CA ALA A 78 -29.04 12.09 -4.10
C ALA A 78 -28.26 10.96 -3.48
N ASN A 79 -28.53 9.73 -3.94
CA ASN A 79 -27.75 8.59 -3.55
C ASN A 79 -26.34 8.68 -4.17
N TYR A 80 -25.34 8.18 -3.46
CA TYR A 80 -23.95 8.13 -3.93
C TYR A 80 -23.83 7.52 -5.34
N LYS A 81 -24.59 6.46 -5.62
CA LYS A 81 -24.58 5.75 -6.92
C LYS A 81 -25.04 6.63 -8.09
N ASP A 82 -25.90 7.60 -7.82
CA ASP A 82 -26.53 8.44 -8.84
C ASP A 82 -25.78 9.77 -9.08
N THR A 83 -24.77 10.07 -8.24
CA THR A 83 -24.02 11.34 -8.32
C THR A 83 -23.29 11.52 -9.65
N ALA A 84 -22.77 10.45 -10.25
CA ALA A 84 -22.11 10.48 -11.54
C ALA A 84 -23.08 10.86 -12.69
N ASP A 85 -24.27 10.25 -12.70
CA ASP A 85 -25.31 10.53 -13.68
C ASP A 85 -25.85 11.96 -13.54
N ILE A 86 -26.05 12.42 -12.30
CA ILE A 86 -26.44 13.80 -12.02
C ILE A 86 -25.39 14.79 -12.54
N ASN A 87 -24.11 14.54 -12.27
CA ASN A 87 -23.02 15.37 -12.77
C ASN A 87 -22.98 15.40 -14.30
N LYS A 88 -23.25 14.27 -14.96
CA LYS A 88 -23.34 14.17 -16.41
C LYS A 88 -24.49 15.02 -16.96
N TYR A 89 -25.68 14.95 -16.37
CA TYR A 89 -26.83 15.78 -16.77
C TYR A 89 -26.56 17.26 -16.53
N LEU A 90 -25.98 17.63 -15.40
CA LEU A 90 -25.65 19.02 -15.07
C LEU A 90 -24.52 19.60 -15.94
N SER A 91 -23.67 18.76 -16.52
CA SER A 91 -22.56 19.16 -17.40
C SER A 91 -22.99 19.34 -18.86
N MET A 92 -24.23 18.98 -19.24
CA MET A 92 -24.73 19.14 -20.60
C MET A 92 -24.73 20.60 -21.01
N PRO A 93 -24.30 20.96 -22.24
CA PRO A 93 -24.22 22.36 -22.70
C PRO A 93 -25.54 23.09 -22.65
N GLU A 94 -26.63 22.38 -22.92
CA GLU A 94 -28.01 22.91 -22.90
C GLU A 94 -28.43 23.32 -21.50
N VAL A 95 -28.13 22.47 -20.48
CA VAL A 95 -28.41 22.75 -19.08
C VAL A 95 -27.52 23.88 -18.56
N GLN A 96 -26.27 23.91 -18.97
CA GLN A 96 -25.33 24.97 -18.57
C GLN A 96 -25.68 26.34 -19.18
N ALA A 97 -26.28 26.37 -20.38
CA ALA A 97 -26.72 27.61 -21.01
C ALA A 97 -27.88 28.29 -20.24
N GLU A 98 -28.73 27.49 -19.59
CA GLU A 98 -29.85 27.97 -18.78
C GLU A 98 -29.47 28.35 -17.35
N MET A 99 -28.30 27.84 -16.85
CA MET A 99 -27.84 28.14 -15.51
C MET A 99 -27.19 29.53 -15.39
N PRO A 100 -27.35 30.23 -14.25
CA PRO A 100 -26.60 31.44 -13.98
C PRO A 100 -25.10 31.20 -14.04
N LYS A 101 -24.35 32.08 -14.70
CA LYS A 101 -22.90 31.95 -14.88
C LYS A 101 -22.09 31.94 -13.55
N ASP A 102 -22.67 32.51 -12.50
CA ASP A 102 -22.11 32.59 -11.15
C ASP A 102 -22.50 31.42 -10.27
N LEU A 103 -23.32 30.48 -10.75
CA LEU A 103 -23.71 29.28 -10.00
C LEU A 103 -22.67 28.18 -10.15
N ARG A 104 -22.28 27.57 -9.02
CA ARG A 104 -21.48 26.36 -8.94
C ARG A 104 -22.20 25.35 -8.06
N LEU A 105 -22.44 24.16 -8.60
CA LEU A 105 -23.02 23.05 -7.86
C LEU A 105 -21.90 22.16 -7.34
N LYS A 106 -21.91 21.83 -6.05
CA LYS A 106 -20.91 21.02 -5.38
C LYS A 106 -21.55 20.07 -4.39
N TRP A 107 -21.02 18.86 -4.31
CA TRP A 107 -21.47 17.85 -3.37
C TRP A 107 -20.89 18.07 -1.97
N GLY A 108 -21.65 17.71 -0.94
CA GLY A 108 -21.15 17.60 0.43
C GLY A 108 -20.16 16.43 0.57
N VAL A 109 -19.18 16.57 1.45
CA VAL A 109 -18.19 15.53 1.71
C VAL A 109 -18.74 14.42 2.60
N SER A 110 -19.64 14.78 3.51
CA SER A 110 -20.27 13.84 4.44
C SER A 110 -21.66 13.45 3.95
N PRO A 111 -22.09 12.21 4.20
CA PRO A 111 -23.47 11.81 3.94
C PRO A 111 -24.45 12.60 4.80
N TYR A 112 -25.69 12.68 4.33
CA TYR A 112 -26.76 13.37 5.03
C TYR A 112 -27.03 12.76 6.42
N GLU A 113 -27.03 13.58 7.45
CA GLU A 113 -27.06 13.18 8.86
C GLU A 113 -28.25 12.27 9.24
N TYR A 114 -29.39 12.47 8.57
CA TYR A 114 -30.62 11.71 8.86
C TYR A 114 -30.79 10.46 7.97
N ASP A 115 -29.80 10.12 7.15
CA ASP A 115 -29.82 8.89 6.38
C ASP A 115 -29.20 7.72 7.19
N PRO A 116 -30.03 6.75 7.64
CA PRO A 116 -29.54 5.64 8.45
C PRO A 116 -28.57 4.70 7.70
N LYS A 117 -28.50 4.80 6.37
CA LYS A 117 -27.60 3.99 5.52
C LYS A 117 -26.35 4.77 5.09
N ALA A 118 -26.25 6.06 5.45
CA ALA A 118 -25.14 6.93 5.07
C ALA A 118 -24.81 6.93 3.55
N GLN A 119 -25.83 6.79 2.69
CA GLN A 119 -25.68 6.68 1.24
C GLN A 119 -26.15 7.92 0.49
N THR A 120 -26.82 8.86 1.17
CA THR A 120 -27.40 10.06 0.58
C THR A 120 -26.49 11.26 0.82
N PHE A 121 -26.19 12.01 -0.23
CA PHE A 121 -25.33 13.20 -0.19
C PHE A 121 -26.12 14.45 -0.57
N GLU A 122 -25.71 15.58 -0.01
CA GLU A 122 -26.31 16.89 -0.24
C GLU A 122 -25.66 17.60 -1.44
N LEU A 123 -26.46 18.15 -2.33
CA LEU A 123 -26.01 19.01 -3.42
C LEU A 123 -26.16 20.48 -3.04
N TYR A 124 -25.06 21.20 -2.99
CA TYR A 124 -24.99 22.60 -2.61
C TYR A 124 -24.96 23.51 -3.83
N ALA A 125 -25.71 24.62 -3.79
CA ALA A 125 -25.62 25.71 -4.74
C ALA A 125 -24.77 26.84 -4.18
N ILE A 126 -23.62 27.06 -4.79
CA ILE A 126 -22.64 28.06 -4.36
C ILE A 126 -22.61 29.19 -5.39
N LYS A 127 -22.63 30.44 -4.90
CA LYS A 127 -22.44 31.62 -5.73
C LYS A 127 -20.96 31.95 -5.85
N SER A 128 -20.44 31.91 -7.08
CA SER A 128 -19.08 32.37 -7.36
C SER A 128 -19.10 33.88 -7.59
N THR A 129 -18.39 34.63 -6.77
CA THR A 129 -18.33 36.09 -6.85
C THR A 129 -17.21 36.61 -7.74
N GLU A 130 -16.19 35.80 -8.01
CA GLU A 130 -15.07 36.19 -8.86
C GLU A 130 -15.21 35.67 -10.29
N ARG A 131 -14.76 36.48 -11.28
CA ARG A 131 -14.84 36.15 -12.72
C ARG A 131 -14.07 34.85 -13.08
N ASN A 132 -13.05 34.51 -12.33
CA ASN A 132 -12.19 33.34 -12.57
C ASN A 132 -12.69 32.07 -11.86
N GLY A 133 -13.87 32.12 -11.21
CA GLY A 133 -14.38 30.99 -10.43
C GLY A 133 -13.60 30.67 -9.14
N ARG A 134 -12.67 31.54 -8.75
CA ARG A 134 -11.92 31.40 -7.49
C ARG A 134 -12.78 31.80 -6.30
N ALA A 135 -12.41 31.27 -5.14
CA ALA A 135 -13.03 31.70 -3.89
C ALA A 135 -12.59 33.12 -3.53
N PRO A 136 -13.46 33.95 -2.94
CA PRO A 136 -13.09 35.29 -2.48
C PRO A 136 -12.09 35.26 -1.34
N LEU A 137 -11.98 34.14 -0.62
CA LEU A 137 -11.00 33.85 0.40
C LEU A 137 -10.43 32.46 0.16
N GLU A 138 -9.13 32.36 0.02
CA GLU A 138 -8.42 31.09 -0.15
C GLU A 138 -7.79 30.62 1.17
N GLY A 139 -7.42 29.35 1.29
CA GLY A 139 -6.92 28.77 2.54
C GLY A 139 -5.56 29.28 3.01
N ASP A 140 -4.80 30.00 2.16
CA ASP A 140 -3.52 30.61 2.48
C ASP A 140 -3.57 31.68 3.58
N VAL A 141 -4.75 32.21 3.85
CA VAL A 141 -4.97 33.20 4.91
C VAL A 141 -5.18 32.58 6.29
N VAL A 142 -5.46 31.28 6.36
CA VAL A 142 -5.66 30.57 7.63
C VAL A 142 -4.30 30.26 8.25
N VAL A 143 -4.06 30.80 9.44
CA VAL A 143 -2.79 30.61 10.19
C VAL A 143 -2.90 29.39 11.12
N ASN A 144 -4.06 29.19 11.74
CA ASN A 144 -4.27 28.09 12.66
C ASN A 144 -5.76 27.68 12.67
N ALA A 145 -5.98 26.39 12.87
CA ALA A 145 -7.31 25.84 13.14
C ALA A 145 -7.21 24.72 14.19
N LYS A 146 -8.20 24.63 15.07
CA LYS A 146 -8.27 23.61 16.12
C LYS A 146 -9.71 23.16 16.31
N ASP A 147 -9.86 21.89 16.64
CA ASP A 147 -11.10 21.33 17.14
C ASP A 147 -11.30 21.76 18.60
N GLU A 148 -12.47 22.27 18.91
CA GLU A 148 -12.87 22.76 20.23
C GLU A 148 -14.32 22.32 20.54
N PHE A 149 -14.75 22.57 21.75
CA PHE A 149 -16.18 22.47 22.09
C PHE A 149 -16.77 23.88 22.20
N ASP A 150 -17.97 24.06 21.68
CA ASP A 150 -18.71 25.31 21.85
C ASP A 150 -19.19 25.51 23.31
N HIS A 151 -19.82 26.64 23.58
CA HIS A 151 -20.36 26.94 24.89
C HIS A 151 -21.46 25.98 25.36
N TYR A 152 -22.00 25.15 24.48
CA TYR A 152 -23.01 24.13 24.75
C TYR A 152 -22.40 22.72 24.84
N GLY A 153 -21.07 22.60 24.78
CA GLY A 153 -20.37 21.30 24.78
C GLY A 153 -20.47 20.51 23.48
N LYS A 154 -20.87 21.15 22.37
CA LYS A 154 -20.87 20.50 21.04
C LYS A 154 -19.54 20.70 20.33
N PRO A 155 -19.09 19.71 19.53
CA PRO A 155 -17.88 19.88 18.73
C PRO A 155 -17.97 21.06 17.77
N ALA A 156 -16.94 21.86 17.73
CA ALA A 156 -16.80 23.05 16.90
C ALA A 156 -15.37 23.19 16.40
N VAL A 157 -15.13 24.02 15.39
CA VAL A 157 -13.80 24.31 14.88
C VAL A 157 -13.51 25.79 15.04
N SER A 158 -12.44 26.10 15.76
CA SER A 158 -11.90 27.44 15.88
C SER A 158 -10.82 27.66 14.83
N MET A 159 -10.88 28.78 14.11
CA MET A 159 -9.87 29.17 13.13
C MET A 159 -9.40 30.59 13.32
N SER A 160 -8.13 30.84 13.04
CA SER A 160 -7.54 32.17 13.05
C SER A 160 -6.86 32.49 11.71
N MET A 161 -7.00 33.73 11.28
CA MET A 161 -6.49 34.22 10.00
C MET A 161 -5.39 35.25 10.18
N ASN A 162 -4.57 35.42 9.15
CA ASN A 162 -3.61 36.54 9.10
C ASN A 162 -4.35 37.88 8.92
N THR A 163 -3.59 39.00 8.99
CA THR A 163 -4.18 40.36 8.95
C THR A 163 -4.96 40.65 7.67
N ASP A 164 -4.50 40.14 6.52
CA ASP A 164 -5.16 40.34 5.23
C ASP A 164 -6.41 39.46 5.13
N GLY A 165 -6.33 38.23 5.59
CA GLY A 165 -7.46 37.33 5.72
C GLY A 165 -8.55 37.90 6.64
N ALA A 166 -8.18 38.44 7.79
CA ALA A 166 -9.10 39.05 8.73
C ALA A 166 -9.91 40.20 8.09
N ARG A 167 -9.25 41.07 7.30
CA ARG A 167 -9.93 42.17 6.59
C ARG A 167 -10.90 41.67 5.53
N ARG A 168 -10.48 40.71 4.71
CA ARG A 168 -11.33 40.09 3.68
C ARG A 168 -12.49 39.32 4.30
N TRP A 169 -12.22 38.63 5.40
CA TRP A 169 -13.23 37.86 6.14
C TRP A 169 -14.28 38.78 6.75
N ALA A 170 -13.88 39.89 7.35
CA ALA A 170 -14.80 40.90 7.87
C ALA A 170 -15.74 41.45 6.76
N GLN A 171 -15.17 41.76 5.60
CA GLN A 171 -15.96 42.23 4.45
C GLN A 171 -16.91 41.16 3.92
N LEU A 172 -16.43 39.91 3.79
CA LEU A 172 -17.21 38.77 3.32
C LEU A 172 -18.37 38.45 4.28
N THR A 173 -18.09 38.38 5.57
CA THR A 173 -19.11 38.13 6.60
C THR A 173 -20.12 39.25 6.67
N LYS A 174 -19.69 40.54 6.59
CA LYS A 174 -20.60 41.69 6.54
C LYS A 174 -21.58 41.63 5.39
N GLN A 175 -21.13 41.26 4.20
CA GLN A 175 -21.96 41.16 3.00
C GLN A 175 -22.93 39.97 3.00
N ASN A 176 -22.66 38.97 3.82
CA ASN A 176 -23.39 37.72 3.88
C ASN A 176 -24.04 37.42 5.24
N VAL A 177 -24.28 38.44 6.06
CA VAL A 177 -25.06 38.27 7.30
C VAL A 177 -26.43 37.65 6.99
N GLY A 178 -26.80 36.62 7.73
CA GLY A 178 -27.99 35.82 7.52
C GLY A 178 -27.94 34.83 6.35
N LYS A 179 -26.78 34.71 5.67
CA LYS A 179 -26.56 33.74 4.58
C LYS A 179 -25.47 32.75 4.97
N ALA A 180 -25.42 31.62 4.27
CA ALA A 180 -24.37 30.64 4.47
C ALA A 180 -23.09 30.98 3.67
N ILE A 181 -21.92 30.69 4.25
CA ILE A 181 -20.64 30.71 3.56
C ILE A 181 -20.13 29.28 3.52
N ALA A 182 -19.92 28.75 2.30
CA ALA A 182 -19.44 27.38 2.13
C ALA A 182 -17.93 27.31 2.25
N ILE A 183 -17.45 26.30 2.97
CA ILE A 183 -16.05 25.90 3.02
C ILE A 183 -15.87 24.74 2.04
N VAL A 184 -15.11 24.98 0.97
CA VAL A 184 -14.92 24.03 -0.13
C VAL A 184 -13.47 23.63 -0.22
N LEU A 185 -13.21 22.33 -0.26
CA LEU A 185 -11.90 21.75 -0.52
C LEU A 185 -12.02 20.64 -1.56
N ASP A 186 -11.11 20.58 -2.53
CA ASP A 186 -11.06 19.58 -3.59
C ASP A 186 -12.39 19.38 -4.35
N GLY A 187 -13.18 20.44 -4.41
CA GLY A 187 -14.46 20.43 -5.10
C GLY A 187 -15.65 19.97 -4.28
N TYR A 188 -15.48 19.56 -3.02
CA TYR A 188 -16.53 19.14 -2.09
C TYR A 188 -16.77 20.18 -1.00
N VAL A 189 -18.02 20.27 -0.54
CA VAL A 189 -18.40 21.15 0.56
C VAL A 189 -18.23 20.41 1.89
N TYR A 190 -17.33 20.91 2.73
CA TYR A 190 -17.11 20.37 4.07
C TYR A 190 -18.11 20.91 5.08
N SER A 191 -18.47 22.18 4.95
CA SER A 191 -19.45 22.82 5.80
C SER A 191 -19.96 24.10 5.14
N ALA A 192 -21.18 24.51 5.48
CA ALA A 192 -21.79 25.76 5.00
C ALA A 192 -22.50 26.50 6.15
N PRO A 193 -21.75 26.99 7.17
CA PRO A 193 -22.34 27.67 8.31
C PRO A 193 -22.98 29.01 7.94
N ASN A 194 -24.05 29.35 8.64
CA ASN A 194 -24.70 30.66 8.50
C ASN A 194 -23.89 31.74 9.24
N VAL A 195 -23.80 32.91 8.64
CA VAL A 195 -23.13 34.07 9.23
C VAL A 195 -24.11 34.81 10.13
N ASN A 196 -23.86 34.82 11.42
CA ASN A 196 -24.73 35.50 12.40
C ASN A 196 -24.45 37.01 12.47
N GLN A 197 -23.17 37.42 12.32
CA GLN A 197 -22.72 38.81 12.39
C GLN A 197 -21.41 39.03 11.65
N GLU A 198 -21.03 40.30 11.45
CA GLU A 198 -19.72 40.68 10.91
C GLU A 198 -18.59 40.23 11.87
N ILE A 199 -17.54 39.58 11.34
CA ILE A 199 -16.41 39.07 12.14
C ILE A 199 -15.17 39.88 11.81
N THR A 200 -14.82 40.83 12.65
CA THR A 200 -13.73 41.79 12.41
C THR A 200 -12.35 41.33 12.87
N GLY A 201 -12.29 40.36 13.79
CA GLY A 201 -11.05 39.97 14.48
C GLY A 201 -10.23 38.86 13.81
N GLY A 202 -10.69 38.29 12.67
CA GLY A 202 -10.03 37.18 12.00
C GLY A 202 -10.07 35.84 12.76
N ASN A 203 -10.64 35.80 13.94
CA ASN A 203 -10.93 34.57 14.69
C ASN A 203 -12.40 34.22 14.49
N SER A 204 -12.65 32.99 14.11
CA SER A 204 -13.99 32.48 13.85
C SER A 204 -14.18 31.10 14.45
N GLN A 205 -15.36 30.85 14.95
CA GLN A 205 -15.77 29.52 15.38
C GLN A 205 -16.85 29.01 14.44
N ILE A 206 -16.58 27.86 13.86
CA ILE A 206 -17.51 27.12 13.00
C ILE A 206 -18.25 26.14 13.89
N THR A 207 -19.53 26.38 14.08
CA THR A 207 -20.43 25.53 14.85
C THR A 207 -21.36 24.78 13.89
N GLY A 208 -21.75 23.57 14.25
CA GLY A 208 -22.65 22.74 13.44
C GLY A 208 -22.92 21.40 14.12
N HIS A 209 -23.55 20.51 13.39
CA HIS A 209 -23.75 19.12 13.86
C HIS A 209 -22.54 18.25 13.50
N PHE A 210 -21.38 18.57 14.10
CA PHE A 210 -20.16 17.80 13.88
C PHE A 210 -20.04 16.67 14.89
N THR A 211 -19.56 15.51 14.44
CA THR A 211 -18.94 14.55 15.35
C THR A 211 -17.56 15.06 15.76
N PRO A 212 -16.98 14.61 16.88
CA PRO A 212 -15.62 14.99 17.26
C PRO A 212 -14.58 14.70 16.17
N GLU A 213 -14.75 13.61 15.42
CA GLU A 213 -13.88 13.23 14.31
C GLU A 213 -14.00 14.19 13.13
N GLN A 214 -15.24 14.53 12.74
CA GLN A 214 -15.48 15.51 11.66
C GLN A 214 -14.95 16.90 12.01
N ALA A 215 -15.08 17.35 13.26
CA ALA A 215 -14.52 18.63 13.70
C ALA A 215 -12.99 18.61 13.61
N LYS A 216 -12.36 17.53 14.03
CA LYS A 216 -10.91 17.33 13.93
C LYS A 216 -10.43 17.31 12.49
N ASP A 217 -11.14 16.60 11.61
CA ASP A 217 -10.81 16.54 10.19
C ASP A 217 -10.94 17.91 9.53
N LEU A 218 -12.01 18.64 9.78
CA LEU A 218 -12.20 20.00 9.28
C LEU A 218 -11.11 20.95 9.81
N ALA A 219 -10.71 20.82 11.07
CA ALA A 219 -9.62 21.61 11.63
C ALA A 219 -8.29 21.32 10.94
N ASN A 220 -7.98 20.05 10.67
CA ASN A 220 -6.78 19.64 9.95
C ASN A 220 -6.77 20.17 8.51
N VAL A 221 -7.91 20.08 7.82
CA VAL A 221 -8.10 20.62 6.47
C VAL A 221 -7.87 22.12 6.42
N LEU A 222 -8.48 22.87 7.33
CA LEU A 222 -8.29 24.32 7.43
C LEU A 222 -6.84 24.70 7.78
N LYS A 223 -6.19 23.95 8.64
CA LYS A 223 -4.80 24.15 9.06
C LYS A 223 -3.79 23.84 7.93
N SER A 224 -4.11 22.88 7.05
CA SER A 224 -3.24 22.56 5.91
C SER A 224 -3.17 23.68 4.87
N GLY A 225 -4.15 24.59 4.87
CA GLY A 225 -4.16 25.76 4.00
C GLY A 225 -4.35 25.40 2.52
N LYS A 226 -3.88 26.28 1.63
CA LYS A 226 -3.93 26.07 0.19
C LYS A 226 -2.74 25.24 -0.26
N MET A 227 -3.00 24.13 -0.93
CA MET A 227 -1.95 23.40 -1.63
C MET A 227 -1.48 24.18 -2.87
N PRO A 228 -0.17 24.39 -3.06
CA PRO A 228 0.35 25.13 -4.22
C PRO A 228 0.04 24.47 -5.56
N ALA A 229 -0.09 23.14 -5.55
CA ALA A 229 -0.44 22.33 -6.71
C ALA A 229 -1.42 21.20 -6.29
N PRO A 230 -2.28 20.71 -7.19
CA PRO A 230 -3.13 19.57 -6.90
C PRO A 230 -2.27 18.33 -6.62
N ALA A 231 -2.70 17.52 -5.64
CA ALA A 231 -2.08 16.23 -5.35
C ALA A 231 -2.88 15.12 -6.05
N HIS A 232 -2.16 14.20 -6.68
CA HIS A 232 -2.71 13.02 -7.31
C HIS A 232 -2.15 11.78 -6.64
N ILE A 233 -2.98 10.75 -6.45
CA ILE A 233 -2.53 9.45 -5.95
C ILE A 233 -1.81 8.74 -7.08
N VAL A 234 -0.49 8.59 -6.95
CA VAL A 234 0.36 7.93 -7.96
C VAL A 234 0.60 6.46 -7.64
N GLN A 235 0.46 6.07 -6.37
CA GLN A 235 0.55 4.69 -5.92
C GLN A 235 -0.43 4.47 -4.77
N GLU A 236 -1.12 3.34 -4.78
CA GLU A 236 -2.06 2.93 -3.74
C GLU A 236 -1.96 1.42 -3.52
N ASP A 237 -1.84 1.02 -2.25
CA ASP A 237 -1.79 -0.37 -1.82
C ASP A 237 -2.87 -0.61 -0.77
N ILE A 238 -3.85 -1.46 -1.09
CA ILE A 238 -4.93 -1.83 -0.18
C ILE A 238 -4.83 -3.32 0.12
N VAL A 239 -4.65 -3.66 1.40
CA VAL A 239 -4.50 -5.04 1.87
C VAL A 239 -5.57 -5.35 2.90
N GLY A 240 -6.35 -6.40 2.67
CA GLY A 240 -7.35 -6.86 3.62
C GLY A 240 -6.73 -7.40 4.91
N PRO A 241 -7.43 -7.27 6.06
CA PRO A 241 -6.90 -7.66 7.38
C PRO A 241 -6.51 -9.14 7.46
N SER A 242 -7.25 -10.02 6.83
CA SER A 242 -6.99 -11.47 6.82
C SER A 242 -5.69 -11.83 6.10
N LEU A 243 -5.42 -11.18 4.96
CA LEU A 243 -4.17 -11.36 4.22
C LEU A 243 -2.99 -10.79 5.00
N GLY A 244 -3.17 -9.64 5.66
CA GLY A 244 -2.16 -9.06 6.53
C GLY A 244 -1.78 -10.01 7.68
N GLN A 245 -2.76 -10.58 8.38
CA GLN A 245 -2.53 -11.52 9.47
C GLN A 245 -1.89 -12.83 8.98
N ALA A 246 -2.32 -13.37 7.85
CA ALA A 246 -1.74 -14.57 7.26
C ALA A 246 -0.26 -14.34 6.88
N SER A 247 0.04 -13.17 6.32
CA SER A 247 1.40 -12.77 5.96
C SER A 247 2.32 -12.61 7.16
N ILE A 248 1.83 -12.00 8.24
CA ILE A 248 2.57 -11.89 9.51
C ILE A 248 2.87 -13.29 10.08
N ASN A 249 1.87 -14.17 10.14
CA ASN A 249 2.04 -15.52 10.66
C ASN A 249 3.03 -16.34 9.82
N ALA A 250 2.95 -16.26 8.50
CA ALA A 250 3.88 -16.93 7.59
C ALA A 250 5.31 -16.38 7.76
N GLY A 251 5.47 -15.07 7.88
CA GLY A 251 6.75 -14.41 8.11
C GLY A 251 7.40 -14.84 9.44
N ILE A 252 6.63 -14.82 10.53
CA ILE A 252 7.11 -15.28 11.86
C ILE A 252 7.46 -16.76 11.83
N MET A 253 6.62 -17.61 11.22
CA MET A 253 6.90 -19.04 11.10
C MET A 253 8.19 -19.31 10.32
N SER A 254 8.37 -18.66 9.17
CA SER A 254 9.59 -18.77 8.35
C SER A 254 10.83 -18.35 9.14
N PHE A 255 10.71 -17.26 9.89
CA PHE A 255 11.77 -16.76 10.76
C PHE A 255 12.15 -17.75 11.87
N VAL A 256 11.17 -18.32 12.59
CA VAL A 256 11.41 -19.32 13.64
C VAL A 256 12.03 -20.58 13.06
N VAL A 257 11.56 -21.06 11.92
CA VAL A 257 12.15 -22.22 11.22
C VAL A 257 13.59 -21.95 10.83
N ALA A 258 13.89 -20.80 10.23
CA ALA A 258 15.26 -20.41 9.87
C ALA A 258 16.18 -20.35 11.10
N LEU A 259 15.71 -19.74 12.19
CA LEU A 259 16.45 -19.66 13.45
C LEU A 259 16.78 -21.05 13.99
N ILE A 260 15.80 -21.95 14.08
CA ILE A 260 16.00 -23.32 14.57
C ILE A 260 16.99 -24.07 13.68
N LEU A 261 16.86 -23.98 12.35
CA LEU A 261 17.78 -24.62 11.42
C LEU A 261 19.22 -24.13 11.61
N LEU A 262 19.44 -22.82 11.76
CA LEU A 262 20.74 -22.24 12.02
C LEU A 262 21.31 -22.69 13.37
N MET A 263 20.48 -22.73 14.42
CA MET A 263 20.90 -23.21 15.75
C MET A 263 21.31 -24.68 15.72
N VAL A 264 20.56 -25.54 15.04
CA VAL A 264 20.90 -26.96 14.86
C VAL A 264 22.19 -27.11 14.05
N TYR A 265 22.30 -26.33 12.95
CA TYR A 265 23.52 -26.33 12.13
C TYR A 265 24.78 -25.99 12.94
N MET A 266 24.74 -24.91 13.73
CA MET A 266 25.90 -24.51 14.55
C MET A 266 26.30 -25.57 15.58
N CYS A 267 25.33 -26.18 16.25
CA CYS A 267 25.60 -27.27 17.19
C CYS A 267 26.13 -28.52 16.48
N SER A 268 25.60 -28.87 15.31
CA SER A 268 26.04 -30.07 14.58
C SER A 268 27.42 -29.92 13.97
N MET A 269 27.82 -28.72 13.55
CA MET A 269 29.12 -28.47 12.90
C MET A 269 30.26 -28.20 13.90
N TYR A 270 30.03 -27.38 14.92
CA TYR A 270 31.09 -26.89 15.82
C TYR A 270 31.06 -27.51 17.21
N GLY A 271 30.07 -28.36 17.47
CA GLY A 271 29.88 -29.01 18.76
C GLY A 271 28.94 -28.24 19.69
N PHE A 272 28.59 -28.92 20.81
CA PHE A 272 27.52 -28.40 21.66
C PHE A 272 27.87 -27.06 22.31
N ILE A 273 29.08 -26.93 22.89
CA ILE A 273 29.45 -25.69 23.63
C ILE A 273 29.69 -24.53 22.68
N PRO A 274 30.53 -24.60 21.62
CA PRO A 274 30.70 -23.51 20.68
C PRO A 274 29.42 -23.18 19.94
N GLY A 275 28.63 -24.20 19.58
CA GLY A 275 27.31 -24.02 18.97
C GLY A 275 26.35 -23.25 19.87
N MET A 276 26.28 -23.56 21.16
CA MET A 276 25.42 -22.85 22.12
C MET A 276 25.88 -21.42 22.36
N VAL A 277 27.16 -21.11 22.31
CA VAL A 277 27.68 -19.74 22.43
C VAL A 277 27.27 -18.92 21.19
N ALA A 278 27.43 -19.48 20.00
CA ALA A 278 26.99 -18.85 18.78
C ALA A 278 25.46 -18.64 18.73
N ASN A 279 24.71 -19.64 19.20
CA ASN A 279 23.26 -19.56 19.31
C ASN A 279 22.81 -18.48 20.32
N GLY A 280 23.55 -18.36 21.44
CA GLY A 280 23.35 -17.28 22.40
C GLY A 280 23.57 -15.90 21.77
N ALA A 281 24.65 -15.74 20.98
CA ALA A 281 24.88 -14.50 20.21
C ALA A 281 23.78 -14.22 19.18
N LEU A 282 23.27 -15.27 18.54
CA LEU A 282 22.17 -15.15 17.57
C LEU A 282 20.87 -14.68 18.22
N VAL A 283 20.51 -15.24 19.37
CA VAL A 283 19.33 -14.81 20.15
C VAL A 283 19.50 -13.38 20.65
N LEU A 284 20.69 -12.99 21.10
CA LEU A 284 21.00 -11.61 21.51
C LEU A 284 20.91 -10.65 20.31
N ASN A 285 21.40 -11.05 19.14
CA ASN A 285 21.28 -10.27 17.91
C ASN A 285 19.81 -9.95 17.63
N MET A 286 18.95 -10.95 17.68
CA MET A 286 17.52 -10.80 17.55
C MET A 286 16.90 -9.83 18.55
N PHE A 287 17.21 -10.06 19.81
CA PHE A 287 16.68 -9.23 20.90
C PHE A 287 17.04 -7.76 20.71
N PHE A 288 18.29 -7.48 20.39
CA PHE A 288 18.73 -6.10 20.13
C PHE A 288 18.16 -5.53 18.84
N THR A 289 18.04 -6.30 17.76
CA THR A 289 17.46 -5.84 16.50
C THR A 289 16.00 -5.44 16.70
N LEU A 290 15.20 -6.29 17.35
CA LEU A 290 13.80 -5.97 17.66
C LEU A 290 13.69 -4.80 18.65
N GLY A 291 14.58 -4.73 19.64
CA GLY A 291 14.62 -3.62 20.60
C GLY A 291 14.90 -2.28 19.94
N ILE A 292 15.85 -2.22 18.99
CA ILE A 292 16.18 -1.00 18.24
C ILE A 292 15.02 -0.62 17.30
N LEU A 293 14.48 -1.58 16.55
CA LEU A 293 13.33 -1.32 15.66
C LEU A 293 12.13 -0.77 16.46
N SER A 294 11.84 -1.37 17.61
CA SER A 294 10.76 -0.90 18.48
C SER A 294 11.05 0.50 19.06
N SER A 295 12.30 0.78 19.44
CA SER A 295 12.69 2.11 19.96
C SER A 295 12.53 3.23 18.94
N PHE A 296 12.81 2.95 17.68
CA PHE A 296 12.62 3.91 16.58
C PHE A 296 11.19 3.93 16.02
N GLN A 297 10.27 3.15 16.58
CA GLN A 297 8.89 2.98 16.08
C GLN A 297 8.87 2.62 14.58
N ALA A 298 9.87 1.86 14.12
CA ALA A 298 9.97 1.44 12.75
C ALA A 298 8.89 0.38 12.44
N ALA A 299 8.13 0.60 11.37
CA ALA A 299 7.15 -0.37 10.92
C ALA A 299 7.85 -1.64 10.42
N LEU A 300 7.46 -2.79 10.97
CA LEU A 300 7.97 -4.08 10.53
C LEU A 300 7.17 -4.55 9.31
N THR A 301 7.75 -4.43 8.13
CA THR A 301 7.18 -4.90 6.87
C THR A 301 7.54 -6.36 6.60
N MET A 302 6.85 -7.04 5.68
CA MET A 302 7.21 -8.41 5.26
C MET A 302 8.63 -8.47 4.70
N SER A 303 9.02 -7.51 3.89
CA SER A 303 10.39 -7.36 3.40
C SER A 303 11.38 -7.09 4.53
N GLY A 304 10.97 -6.35 5.57
CA GLY A 304 11.77 -6.17 6.79
C GLY A 304 12.01 -7.49 7.54
N ILE A 305 10.98 -8.36 7.61
CA ILE A 305 11.17 -9.74 8.17
C ILE A 305 12.17 -10.53 7.32
N ALA A 306 12.09 -10.46 6.00
CA ALA A 306 13.04 -11.09 5.10
C ALA A 306 14.47 -10.56 5.32
N GLY A 307 14.64 -9.24 5.49
CA GLY A 307 15.91 -8.62 5.86
C GLY A 307 16.47 -9.11 7.20
N MET A 308 15.59 -9.32 8.20
CA MET A 308 15.99 -9.94 9.48
C MET A 308 16.46 -11.38 9.30
N VAL A 309 15.75 -12.20 8.52
CA VAL A 309 16.16 -13.59 8.24
C VAL A 309 17.52 -13.64 7.55
N LEU A 310 17.74 -12.75 6.58
CA LEU A 310 19.02 -12.63 5.92
C LEU A 310 20.14 -12.21 6.89
N SER A 311 19.86 -11.23 7.74
CA SER A 311 20.83 -10.78 8.76
C SER A 311 21.20 -11.87 9.77
N LEU A 312 20.30 -12.81 10.09
CA LEU A 312 20.60 -13.99 10.91
C LEU A 312 21.64 -14.90 10.23
N GLY A 313 21.50 -15.13 8.91
CA GLY A 313 22.50 -15.90 8.16
C GLY A 313 23.89 -15.26 8.22
N MET A 314 23.95 -13.94 8.03
CA MET A 314 25.21 -13.19 8.15
C MET A 314 25.73 -13.09 9.59
N ALA A 315 24.86 -13.11 10.59
CA ALA A 315 25.26 -13.15 11.99
C ALA A 315 25.97 -14.44 12.36
N VAL A 316 25.56 -15.56 11.78
CA VAL A 316 26.23 -16.86 11.95
C VAL A 316 27.58 -16.86 11.24
N ASP A 317 27.72 -16.25 10.08
CA ASP A 317 28.95 -16.23 9.26
C ASP A 317 30.15 -15.70 10.05
N ALA A 318 30.00 -14.61 10.80
CA ALA A 318 31.05 -14.06 11.64
C ALA A 318 31.56 -15.06 12.67
N ASN A 319 30.67 -15.83 13.32
CA ASN A 319 31.04 -16.87 14.26
C ASN A 319 31.72 -18.07 13.55
N VAL A 320 31.23 -18.43 12.37
CA VAL A 320 31.82 -19.47 11.51
C VAL A 320 33.27 -19.12 11.16
N LEU A 321 33.52 -17.90 10.69
CA LEU A 321 34.87 -17.43 10.36
C LEU A 321 35.81 -17.50 11.58
N ILE A 322 35.37 -17.08 12.75
CA ILE A 322 36.15 -17.15 13.99
C ILE A 322 36.45 -18.61 14.35
N TYR A 323 35.45 -19.49 14.28
CA TYR A 323 35.62 -20.90 14.68
C TYR A 323 36.48 -21.69 13.69
N GLU A 324 36.33 -21.47 12.40
CA GLU A 324 37.19 -22.11 11.39
C GLU A 324 38.64 -21.63 11.55
N ARG A 325 38.85 -20.33 11.76
CA ARG A 325 40.21 -19.84 12.03
C ARG A 325 40.79 -20.37 13.34
N THR A 326 39.98 -20.47 14.38
CA THR A 326 40.40 -21.12 15.66
C THR A 326 40.77 -22.59 15.46
N LYS A 327 40.02 -23.31 14.63
CA LYS A 327 40.26 -24.70 14.27
C LYS A 327 41.58 -24.87 13.50
N GLU A 328 41.89 -23.97 12.57
CA GLU A 328 43.20 -23.94 11.90
C GLU A 328 44.36 -23.77 12.89
N GLU A 329 44.25 -22.84 13.83
CA GLU A 329 45.24 -22.58 14.85
C GLU A 329 45.39 -23.76 15.84
N LEU A 330 44.31 -24.49 16.15
CA LEU A 330 44.32 -25.73 16.91
C LEU A 330 45.04 -26.85 16.18
N HIS A 331 44.80 -27.00 14.86
CA HIS A 331 45.52 -27.97 14.04
C HIS A 331 47.03 -27.67 13.92
N ALA A 332 47.39 -26.37 14.02
CA ALA A 332 48.79 -25.95 14.12
C ALA A 332 49.47 -26.27 15.47
N GLY A 333 48.75 -26.92 16.41
CA GLY A 333 49.27 -27.37 17.70
C GLY A 333 49.22 -26.33 18.83
N LYS A 334 48.51 -25.21 18.66
CA LYS A 334 48.35 -24.20 19.72
C LYS A 334 47.31 -24.64 20.75
N GLY A 335 47.54 -24.27 22.01
CA GLY A 335 46.53 -24.48 23.06
C GLY A 335 45.27 -23.69 22.82
N VAL A 336 44.10 -24.18 23.27
CA VAL A 336 42.76 -23.64 22.99
C VAL A 336 42.66 -22.14 23.28
N LYS A 337 43.18 -21.67 24.42
CA LYS A 337 43.13 -20.26 24.80
C LYS A 337 43.87 -19.36 23.80
N LYS A 338 45.05 -19.78 23.34
CA LYS A 338 45.84 -19.03 22.35
C LYS A 338 45.25 -19.15 20.96
N ALA A 339 44.81 -20.33 20.55
CA ALA A 339 44.16 -20.57 19.27
C ALA A 339 42.91 -19.74 19.09
N LEU A 340 42.09 -19.60 20.14
CA LEU A 340 40.91 -18.78 20.11
C LEU A 340 41.23 -17.27 20.02
N ALA A 341 42.20 -16.78 20.80
CA ALA A 341 42.65 -15.40 20.74
C ALA A 341 43.19 -15.03 19.36
N ASP A 342 44.02 -15.90 18.76
CA ASP A 342 44.56 -15.75 17.41
C ASP A 342 43.45 -15.87 16.37
N GLY A 343 42.47 -16.76 16.58
CA GLY A 343 41.26 -16.89 15.73
C GLY A 343 40.47 -15.60 15.63
N TYR A 344 40.16 -14.98 16.77
CA TYR A 344 39.49 -13.67 16.78
C TYR A 344 40.32 -12.56 16.11
N ALA A 345 41.61 -12.49 16.40
CA ALA A 345 42.48 -11.47 15.84
C ALA A 345 42.64 -11.59 14.32
N ASN A 346 42.81 -12.81 13.82
CA ASN A 346 42.99 -13.05 12.39
C ASN A 346 41.70 -12.99 11.60
N ALA A 347 40.55 -13.36 12.17
CA ALA A 347 39.25 -13.28 11.50
C ALA A 347 38.67 -11.86 11.50
N PHE A 348 39.09 -11.00 12.45
CA PHE A 348 38.49 -9.66 12.62
C PHE A 348 38.47 -8.83 11.35
N SER A 349 39.58 -8.77 10.62
CA SER A 349 39.69 -7.99 9.37
C SER A 349 38.69 -8.47 8.32
N ALA A 350 38.59 -9.78 8.12
CA ALA A 350 37.66 -10.35 7.13
C ALA A 350 36.21 -10.11 7.51
N ILE A 351 35.87 -10.27 8.80
CA ILE A 351 34.51 -10.00 9.31
C ILE A 351 34.15 -8.51 9.15
N PHE A 352 35.07 -7.61 9.48
CA PHE A 352 34.86 -6.17 9.34
C PHE A 352 34.64 -5.79 7.89
N ASP A 353 35.51 -6.26 6.97
CA ASP A 353 35.43 -5.96 5.55
C ASP A 353 34.12 -6.47 4.93
N SER A 354 33.69 -7.69 5.26
CA SER A 354 32.43 -8.28 4.80
C SER A 354 31.21 -7.50 5.28
N ASN A 355 31.16 -7.20 6.58
CA ASN A 355 30.03 -6.43 7.13
C ASN A 355 29.98 -5.01 6.57
N LEU A 356 31.14 -4.36 6.38
CA LEU A 356 31.18 -3.00 5.84
C LEU A 356 30.69 -2.95 4.39
N THR A 357 31.07 -3.91 3.53
CA THR A 357 30.55 -3.98 2.17
C THR A 357 29.05 -4.20 2.13
N SER A 358 28.54 -5.04 3.01
CA SER A 358 27.09 -5.28 3.14
C SER A 358 26.33 -4.05 3.65
N ILE A 359 26.92 -3.28 4.59
CA ILE A 359 26.34 -2.01 5.06
C ILE A 359 26.33 -0.97 3.93
N ILE A 360 27.40 -0.85 3.13
CA ILE A 360 27.44 0.06 1.99
C ILE A 360 26.30 -0.26 1.02
N THR A 361 26.10 -1.53 0.69
CA THR A 361 24.99 -1.98 -0.16
C THR A 361 23.65 -1.66 0.49
N GLY A 362 23.49 -1.91 1.79
CA GLY A 362 22.29 -1.58 2.55
C GLY A 362 21.97 -0.08 2.53
N ILE A 363 22.97 0.80 2.68
CA ILE A 363 22.79 2.27 2.60
C ILE A 363 22.33 2.69 1.22
N ILE A 364 22.86 2.10 0.16
CA ILE A 364 22.44 2.40 -1.21
C ILE A 364 20.99 1.96 -1.40
N LEU A 365 20.63 0.75 -0.99
CA LEU A 365 19.24 0.27 -1.04
C LEU A 365 18.29 1.13 -0.20
N PHE A 366 18.72 1.65 0.94
CA PHE A 366 17.92 2.54 1.78
C PHE A 366 17.61 3.87 1.09
N ASN A 367 18.58 4.44 0.36
CA ASN A 367 18.43 5.74 -0.30
C ASN A 367 17.66 5.65 -1.61
N PHE A 368 17.89 4.62 -2.40
CA PHE A 368 17.29 4.45 -3.73
C PHE A 368 16.06 3.54 -3.72
N GLY A 369 15.91 2.70 -2.70
CA GLY A 369 14.74 1.84 -2.54
C GLY A 369 13.51 2.61 -2.08
N THR A 370 12.35 2.17 -2.53
CA THR A 370 11.04 2.67 -2.12
C THR A 370 10.33 1.63 -1.24
N GLY A 371 9.31 2.04 -0.49
CA GLY A 371 8.42 1.17 0.28
C GLY A 371 9.07 -0.10 0.88
N PRO A 372 8.81 -1.28 0.30
CA PRO A 372 9.30 -2.56 0.80
C PRO A 372 10.83 -2.68 0.84
N ILE A 373 11.55 -2.19 -0.19
CA ILE A 373 13.03 -2.26 -0.26
C ILE A 373 13.65 -1.44 0.87
N ARG A 374 13.09 -0.28 1.17
CA ARG A 374 13.59 0.57 2.25
C ARG A 374 13.43 -0.10 3.62
N GLY A 375 12.30 -0.79 3.84
CA GLY A 375 12.07 -1.59 5.04
C GLY A 375 13.08 -2.73 5.19
N PHE A 376 13.33 -3.47 4.10
CA PHE A 376 14.37 -4.51 4.03
C PHE A 376 15.76 -3.95 4.35
N ALA A 377 16.18 -2.87 3.69
CA ALA A 377 17.49 -2.25 3.89
C ALA A 377 17.70 -1.76 5.33
N THR A 378 16.65 -1.20 5.95
CA THR A 378 16.69 -0.74 7.35
C THR A 378 17.00 -1.90 8.31
N THR A 379 16.23 -2.99 8.20
CA THR A 379 16.42 -4.17 9.07
C THR A 379 17.75 -4.85 8.80
N LEU A 380 18.20 -4.89 7.54
CA LEU A 380 19.49 -5.44 7.15
C LEU A 380 20.65 -4.66 7.78
N ILE A 381 20.68 -3.33 7.64
CA ILE A 381 21.75 -2.48 8.21
C ILE A 381 21.81 -2.63 9.74
N ILE A 382 20.66 -2.54 10.42
CA ILE A 382 20.59 -2.69 11.88
C ILE A 382 21.06 -4.09 12.28
N GLY A 383 20.57 -5.14 11.59
CA GLY A 383 20.92 -6.53 11.86
C GLY A 383 22.42 -6.80 11.69
N ILE A 384 23.07 -6.24 10.66
CA ILE A 384 24.51 -6.39 10.43
C ILE A 384 25.33 -5.68 11.51
N LEU A 385 24.96 -4.46 11.88
CA LEU A 385 25.67 -3.72 12.95
C LEU A 385 25.61 -4.47 14.28
N ILE A 386 24.44 -4.99 14.62
CA ILE A 386 24.25 -5.77 15.85
C ILE A 386 24.96 -7.12 15.76
N SER A 387 24.93 -7.77 14.59
CA SER A 387 25.62 -9.02 14.33
C SER A 387 27.13 -8.89 14.57
N PHE A 388 27.74 -7.85 14.05
CA PHE A 388 29.15 -7.55 14.30
C PHE A 388 29.44 -7.40 15.80
N PHE A 389 28.59 -6.65 16.51
CA PHE A 389 28.73 -6.49 17.95
C PHE A 389 28.57 -7.81 18.72
N THR A 390 27.54 -8.58 18.44
CA THR A 390 27.25 -9.82 19.18
C THR A 390 28.26 -10.93 18.87
N ALA A 391 28.63 -11.10 17.59
CA ALA A 391 29.53 -12.18 17.18
C ALA A 391 31.00 -11.91 17.54
N VAL A 392 31.45 -10.65 17.47
CA VAL A 392 32.88 -10.36 17.75
C VAL A 392 33.10 -10.00 19.21
N PHE A 393 32.22 -9.18 19.80
CA PHE A 393 32.43 -8.64 21.12
C PHE A 393 31.82 -9.54 22.22
N MET A 394 30.51 -9.87 22.10
CA MET A 394 29.82 -10.60 23.15
C MET A 394 30.31 -12.06 23.28
N THR A 395 30.53 -12.75 22.16
CA THR A 395 31.03 -14.11 22.18
C THR A 395 32.48 -14.18 22.71
N ARG A 396 33.31 -13.20 22.35
CA ARG A 396 34.67 -13.08 22.88
C ARG A 396 34.67 -12.88 24.39
N LEU A 397 33.84 -11.96 24.91
CA LEU A 397 33.71 -11.71 26.35
C LEU A 397 33.30 -12.98 27.11
N PHE A 398 32.36 -13.77 26.52
CA PHE A 398 31.96 -15.05 27.10
C PHE A 398 33.15 -16.02 27.21
N TYR A 399 33.88 -16.23 26.14
CA TYR A 399 35.02 -17.13 26.16
C TYR A 399 36.13 -16.66 27.09
N GLU A 400 36.50 -15.38 27.07
CA GLU A 400 37.50 -14.79 27.95
C GLU A 400 37.12 -14.96 29.44
N HIS A 401 35.83 -14.74 29.78
CA HIS A 401 35.35 -14.93 31.16
C HIS A 401 35.49 -16.38 31.65
N PHE A 402 35.12 -17.35 30.82
CA PHE A 402 35.21 -18.76 31.24
C PHE A 402 36.66 -19.29 31.21
N MET A 403 37.47 -18.86 30.24
CA MET A 403 38.88 -19.26 30.14
C MET A 403 39.79 -18.60 31.18
N SER A 404 39.40 -17.44 31.71
CA SER A 404 40.09 -16.85 32.87
C SER A 404 39.93 -17.67 34.15
N LYS A 405 38.89 -18.51 34.20
CA LYS A 405 38.62 -19.46 35.31
C LYS A 405 39.08 -20.89 35.00
N ASP A 406 40.00 -21.05 34.04
CA ASP A 406 40.51 -22.31 33.55
C ASP A 406 39.43 -23.34 33.12
N LYS A 407 38.26 -22.82 32.69
CA LYS A 407 37.17 -23.62 32.13
C LYS A 407 37.24 -23.60 30.59
N LEU A 408 36.65 -24.62 29.95
CA LEU A 408 36.57 -24.74 28.49
C LEU A 408 37.92 -24.90 27.76
N LEU A 409 38.95 -25.43 28.44
CA LEU A 409 40.27 -25.64 27.84
C LEU A 409 40.35 -26.84 26.87
N ASN A 410 39.33 -27.70 26.82
CA ASN A 410 39.28 -28.90 25.98
C ASN A 410 38.31 -28.77 24.79
N LEU A 411 38.06 -27.55 24.30
CA LEU A 411 37.19 -27.32 23.15
C LEU A 411 37.87 -27.74 21.85
N THR A 412 37.13 -28.45 20.99
CA THR A 412 37.65 -28.93 19.69
C THR A 412 37.11 -28.17 18.49
N PHE A 413 36.07 -27.38 18.65
CA PHE A 413 35.38 -26.66 17.56
C PHE A 413 35.02 -27.55 16.36
N SER A 414 34.86 -28.84 16.57
CA SER A 414 34.51 -29.83 15.55
C SER A 414 33.70 -30.97 16.15
N THR A 415 32.84 -31.58 15.37
CA THR A 415 32.06 -32.77 15.70
C THR A 415 32.51 -33.95 14.85
N GLY A 416 32.08 -35.16 15.18
CA GLY A 416 32.33 -36.34 14.35
C GLY A 416 31.87 -36.18 12.90
N ILE A 417 30.80 -35.37 12.67
CA ILE A 417 30.29 -35.08 11.34
C ILE A 417 31.20 -34.08 10.60
N SER A 418 31.59 -32.97 11.27
CA SER A 418 32.34 -31.89 10.61
C SER A 418 33.83 -32.20 10.45
N LYS A 419 34.38 -33.11 11.26
CA LYS A 419 35.82 -33.46 11.22
C LYS A 419 36.26 -34.06 9.89
N ASN A 420 35.40 -34.85 9.26
CA ASN A 420 35.69 -35.53 8.00
C ASN A 420 35.00 -34.87 6.80
N LEU A 421 34.15 -33.88 7.03
CA LEU A 421 33.43 -33.17 5.96
C LEU A 421 34.44 -32.31 5.21
N MET A 422 34.62 -32.58 3.92
CA MET A 422 35.56 -31.86 3.02
C MET A 422 37.05 -31.93 3.40
N ALA A 423 37.46 -32.81 4.32
CA ALA A 423 38.87 -32.93 4.74
C ALA A 423 39.81 -33.32 3.59
N ASN A 424 39.32 -34.04 2.58
CA ASN A 424 40.09 -34.56 1.45
C ASN A 424 39.72 -33.97 0.08
N VAL A 425 39.17 -32.78 0.06
CA VAL A 425 38.81 -32.12 -1.21
C VAL A 425 40.05 -31.41 -1.77
N HIS A 426 40.70 -32.03 -2.74
CA HIS A 426 41.82 -31.46 -3.49
C HIS A 426 41.38 -31.05 -4.91
N PHE A 427 40.56 -30.01 -4.97
CA PHE A 427 40.10 -29.50 -6.27
C PHE A 427 40.97 -28.30 -6.68
N ASP A 428 41.71 -28.47 -7.80
CA ASP A 428 42.60 -27.44 -8.32
C ASP A 428 41.79 -26.41 -9.17
N PHE A 429 41.22 -25.43 -8.49
CA PHE A 429 40.49 -24.33 -9.15
C PHE A 429 41.42 -23.41 -9.92
N MET A 430 42.62 -23.13 -9.40
CA MET A 430 43.56 -22.17 -10.00
C MET A 430 44.29 -22.77 -11.20
N GLY A 431 44.68 -24.04 -11.14
CA GLY A 431 45.29 -24.71 -12.27
C GLY A 431 44.37 -24.85 -13.49
N ARG A 432 43.06 -24.89 -13.25
CA ARG A 432 42.02 -24.96 -14.30
C ARG A 432 41.32 -23.62 -14.56
N ASN A 433 41.97 -22.49 -14.30
CA ASN A 433 41.39 -21.16 -14.42
C ASN A 433 40.81 -20.88 -15.83
N LYS A 434 41.49 -21.32 -16.91
CA LYS A 434 41.01 -21.16 -18.28
C LYS A 434 39.66 -21.86 -18.53
N LEU A 435 39.49 -23.06 -17.96
CA LEU A 435 38.22 -23.81 -18.05
C LEU A 435 37.09 -23.03 -17.39
N TRP A 436 37.32 -22.54 -16.15
CA TRP A 436 36.31 -21.81 -15.38
C TRP A 436 35.95 -20.48 -16.02
N MET A 437 36.95 -19.73 -16.51
CA MET A 437 36.72 -18.49 -17.23
C MET A 437 35.92 -18.73 -18.53
N THR A 438 36.22 -19.80 -19.27
CA THR A 438 35.50 -20.15 -20.50
C THR A 438 34.04 -20.54 -20.14
N LEU A 439 33.83 -21.36 -19.10
CA LEU A 439 32.50 -21.79 -18.70
C LEU A 439 31.65 -20.60 -18.24
N THR A 440 32.19 -19.72 -17.40
CA THR A 440 31.52 -18.49 -16.97
C THR A 440 31.23 -17.57 -18.17
N GLY A 441 32.20 -17.40 -19.08
CA GLY A 441 32.02 -16.61 -20.28
C GLY A 441 30.90 -17.13 -21.20
N ILE A 442 30.83 -18.45 -21.39
CA ILE A 442 29.72 -19.09 -22.12
C ILE A 442 28.40 -18.85 -21.39
N GLY A 443 28.37 -19.04 -20.07
CA GLY A 443 27.19 -18.79 -19.25
C GLY A 443 26.68 -17.36 -19.40
N VAL A 444 27.57 -16.37 -19.32
CA VAL A 444 27.22 -14.94 -19.50
C VAL A 444 26.66 -14.68 -20.88
N VAL A 445 27.29 -15.22 -21.94
CA VAL A 445 26.83 -15.05 -23.35
C VAL A 445 25.45 -15.66 -23.53
N VAL A 446 25.20 -16.87 -22.99
CA VAL A 446 23.89 -17.52 -23.03
C VAL A 446 22.84 -16.68 -22.27
N CYS A 447 23.17 -16.18 -21.10
CA CYS A 447 22.28 -15.31 -20.32
C CYS A 447 21.94 -14.01 -21.07
N ILE A 448 22.91 -13.35 -21.69
CA ILE A 448 22.70 -12.15 -22.50
C ILE A 448 21.81 -12.48 -23.73
N ALA A 449 22.04 -13.63 -24.38
CA ALA A 449 21.21 -14.06 -25.51
C ALA A 449 19.73 -14.23 -25.07
N PHE A 450 19.46 -14.91 -23.95
CA PHE A 450 18.10 -15.07 -23.42
C PHE A 450 17.49 -13.73 -23.03
N LEU A 451 18.25 -12.85 -22.36
CA LEU A 451 17.79 -11.49 -22.03
C LEU A 451 17.40 -10.69 -23.28
N SER A 452 18.17 -10.81 -24.37
CA SER A 452 17.91 -10.09 -25.63
C SER A 452 16.74 -10.68 -26.42
N MET A 453 16.56 -12.01 -26.40
CA MET A 453 15.52 -12.69 -27.18
C MET A 453 14.18 -12.73 -26.47
N ARG A 454 14.18 -12.94 -25.18
CA ARG A 454 12.96 -13.21 -24.38
C ARG A 454 12.60 -12.07 -23.43
N GLY A 455 13.58 -11.23 -23.07
CA GLY A 455 13.39 -10.15 -22.10
C GLY A 455 13.18 -10.65 -20.68
N LEU A 456 12.70 -9.77 -19.82
CA LEU A 456 12.35 -10.04 -18.42
C LEU A 456 10.85 -9.89 -18.23
N SER A 457 10.24 -10.77 -17.45
CA SER A 457 8.88 -10.57 -16.96
C SER A 457 8.90 -9.52 -15.86
N GLN A 458 8.32 -8.36 -16.13
CA GLN A 458 8.28 -7.21 -15.22
C GLN A 458 6.92 -7.15 -14.55
N SER A 459 6.90 -6.90 -13.24
CA SER A 459 5.67 -6.61 -12.50
C SER A 459 5.16 -5.21 -12.79
N ILE A 460 3.99 -4.86 -12.23
CA ILE A 460 3.41 -3.51 -12.35
C ILE A 460 4.29 -2.42 -11.74
N ASP A 461 5.19 -2.75 -10.82
CA ASP A 461 6.13 -1.79 -10.23
C ASP A 461 7.09 -1.23 -11.27
N PHE A 462 7.37 -2.01 -12.32
CA PHE A 462 8.23 -1.61 -13.43
C PHE A 462 7.47 -1.19 -14.70
N THR A 463 6.23 -1.63 -14.88
CA THR A 463 5.44 -1.34 -16.09
C THR A 463 4.36 -0.30 -15.88
N GLY A 464 4.00 -0.02 -14.63
CA GLY A 464 2.75 0.62 -14.28
C GLY A 464 1.57 -0.32 -14.48
N GLY A 465 0.53 -0.16 -13.68
CA GLY A 465 -0.66 -1.02 -13.78
C GLY A 465 -1.37 -1.20 -12.46
N ARG A 466 -2.29 -2.16 -12.46
CA ARG A 466 -3.05 -2.60 -11.28
C ARG A 466 -2.88 -4.09 -11.07
N ASN A 467 -2.70 -4.47 -9.82
CA ASN A 467 -2.72 -5.85 -9.36
C ASN A 467 -3.95 -6.07 -8.49
N PHE A 468 -4.73 -7.10 -8.80
CA PHE A 468 -5.82 -7.57 -7.95
C PHE A 468 -5.49 -8.99 -7.49
N LYS A 469 -5.48 -9.22 -6.18
CA LYS A 469 -5.45 -10.59 -5.65
C LYS A 469 -6.89 -11.01 -5.38
N VAL A 470 -7.35 -11.98 -6.15
CA VAL A 470 -8.71 -12.52 -6.06
C VAL A 470 -8.64 -13.92 -5.49
N GLN A 471 -9.39 -14.15 -4.42
CA GLN A 471 -9.57 -15.48 -3.85
C GLN A 471 -10.87 -16.06 -4.34
N PHE A 472 -10.83 -17.27 -4.87
CA PHE A 472 -12.00 -18.04 -5.32
C PHE A 472 -12.36 -19.10 -4.28
N GLU A 473 -13.62 -19.53 -4.29
CA GLU A 473 -14.07 -20.64 -3.43
C GLU A 473 -13.51 -21.98 -3.90
N ASN A 474 -13.47 -22.17 -5.22
CA ASN A 474 -12.97 -23.37 -5.89
C ASN A 474 -11.58 -23.13 -6.49
N LYS A 475 -10.86 -24.21 -6.75
CA LYS A 475 -9.61 -24.17 -7.48
C LYS A 475 -9.87 -23.68 -8.92
N VAL A 476 -9.11 -22.70 -9.37
CA VAL A 476 -9.24 -22.06 -10.68
C VAL A 476 -7.92 -22.16 -11.45
N GLU A 477 -7.98 -22.43 -12.75
CA GLU A 477 -6.81 -22.40 -13.60
C GLU A 477 -6.51 -20.96 -14.04
N PRO A 478 -5.27 -20.46 -13.83
CA PRO A 478 -4.90 -19.09 -14.17
C PRO A 478 -5.14 -18.74 -15.65
N GLU A 479 -4.97 -19.70 -16.54
CA GLU A 479 -5.17 -19.49 -17.96
C GLU A 479 -6.64 -19.22 -18.32
N GLN A 480 -7.60 -19.90 -17.68
CA GLN A 480 -9.02 -19.61 -17.86
C GLN A 480 -9.38 -18.20 -17.42
N VAL A 481 -8.81 -17.76 -16.29
CA VAL A 481 -9.01 -16.39 -15.79
C VAL A 481 -8.41 -15.39 -16.76
N ARG A 482 -7.21 -15.68 -17.29
CA ARG A 482 -6.51 -14.82 -18.25
C ARG A 482 -7.33 -14.66 -19.55
N GLU A 483 -7.83 -15.74 -20.11
CA GLU A 483 -8.63 -15.71 -21.34
C GLU A 483 -9.92 -14.90 -21.17
N LEU A 484 -10.63 -15.08 -20.05
CA LEU A 484 -11.84 -14.34 -19.75
C LEU A 484 -11.57 -12.83 -19.65
N ILE A 485 -10.50 -12.44 -18.95
CA ILE A 485 -10.15 -11.04 -18.78
C ILE A 485 -9.63 -10.46 -20.10
N ALA A 486 -8.73 -11.12 -20.80
CA ALA A 486 -8.19 -10.67 -22.07
C ALA A 486 -9.28 -10.45 -23.14
N SER A 487 -10.32 -11.31 -23.16
CA SER A 487 -11.43 -11.16 -24.09
C SER A 487 -12.24 -9.87 -23.91
N LYS A 488 -12.25 -9.30 -22.69
CA LYS A 488 -13.04 -8.13 -22.33
C LYS A 488 -12.21 -6.85 -22.18
N PHE A 489 -10.94 -6.96 -21.73
CA PHE A 489 -10.06 -5.81 -21.49
C PHE A 489 -9.32 -5.32 -22.76
N GLY A 490 -9.61 -5.91 -23.93
CA GLY A 490 -9.07 -5.47 -25.22
C GLY A 490 -7.56 -5.61 -25.33
N ASP A 491 -6.87 -4.54 -25.77
CA ASP A 491 -5.42 -4.52 -25.99
C ASP A 491 -4.58 -4.37 -24.71
N ALA A 492 -5.20 -4.41 -23.53
CA ALA A 492 -4.48 -4.30 -22.28
C ALA A 492 -3.62 -5.56 -22.01
N ASN A 493 -2.42 -5.35 -21.50
CA ASN A 493 -1.60 -6.46 -21.02
C ASN A 493 -2.25 -7.06 -19.77
N VAL A 494 -2.56 -8.35 -19.84
CA VAL A 494 -3.14 -9.10 -18.72
C VAL A 494 -2.23 -10.27 -18.38
N SER A 495 -1.74 -10.29 -17.14
CA SER A 495 -1.00 -11.41 -16.56
C SER A 495 -1.81 -11.99 -15.40
N VAL A 496 -1.97 -13.30 -15.37
CA VAL A 496 -2.67 -14.00 -14.29
C VAL A 496 -1.80 -15.11 -13.74
N ILE A 497 -1.55 -15.08 -12.44
CA ILE A 497 -0.63 -15.99 -11.76
C ILE A 497 -1.31 -16.58 -10.54
N ALA A 498 -1.21 -17.90 -10.34
CA ALA A 498 -1.67 -18.53 -9.12
C ALA A 498 -0.77 -18.16 -7.93
N ILE A 499 -1.38 -17.85 -6.80
CA ILE A 499 -0.70 -17.60 -5.52
C ILE A 499 -1.08 -18.72 -4.53
N GLY A 500 -0.05 -19.33 -3.92
CA GLY A 500 -0.25 -20.41 -2.96
C GLY A 500 -0.41 -21.77 -3.62
N ALA A 501 -0.32 -22.82 -2.80
CA ALA A 501 -0.39 -24.21 -3.25
C ALA A 501 -1.84 -24.74 -3.41
N ASP A 502 -2.81 -24.00 -2.91
CA ASP A 502 -4.22 -24.37 -2.91
C ASP A 502 -4.91 -24.13 -4.27
N GLY A 503 -4.31 -23.28 -5.14
CA GLY A 503 -4.84 -22.93 -6.45
C GLY A 503 -6.17 -22.16 -6.39
N LYS A 504 -6.50 -21.58 -5.24
CA LYS A 504 -7.73 -20.79 -5.03
C LYS A 504 -7.50 -19.29 -5.17
N THR A 505 -6.28 -18.84 -5.01
CA THR A 505 -5.93 -17.42 -5.09
C THR A 505 -5.15 -17.14 -6.36
N VAL A 506 -5.56 -16.13 -7.10
CA VAL A 506 -4.85 -15.65 -8.28
C VAL A 506 -4.52 -14.16 -8.16
N ARG A 507 -3.36 -13.78 -8.70
CA ARG A 507 -3.00 -12.39 -8.93
C ARG A 507 -3.27 -12.05 -10.39
N ILE A 508 -4.07 -11.02 -10.60
CA ILE A 508 -4.44 -10.47 -11.89
C ILE A 508 -3.75 -9.13 -12.03
N SER A 509 -2.82 -9.02 -12.96
CA SER A 509 -2.08 -7.79 -13.27
C SER A 509 -2.55 -7.23 -14.60
N THR A 510 -2.89 -5.94 -14.66
CA THR A 510 -3.33 -5.29 -15.90
C THR A 510 -2.94 -3.82 -15.93
N ASN A 511 -2.65 -3.31 -17.13
CA ASN A 511 -2.45 -1.88 -17.39
C ASN A 511 -3.70 -1.19 -17.98
N TYR A 512 -4.86 -1.84 -17.90
CA TYR A 512 -6.12 -1.30 -18.43
C TYR A 512 -6.46 0.07 -17.82
N ARG A 513 -6.67 1.06 -18.69
CA ARG A 513 -7.01 2.45 -18.33
C ARG A 513 -6.08 3.08 -17.26
N ILE A 514 -4.79 2.74 -17.26
CA ILE A 514 -3.87 3.23 -16.23
C ILE A 514 -3.51 4.72 -16.42
N GLU A 515 -3.62 5.24 -17.64
CA GLU A 515 -3.35 6.64 -17.97
C GLU A 515 -4.53 7.57 -17.65
N GLU A 516 -5.72 7.00 -17.39
CA GLU A 516 -6.89 7.79 -17.05
C GLU A 516 -6.85 8.19 -15.57
N GLU A 517 -7.06 9.50 -15.32
CA GLU A 517 -7.12 10.07 -13.97
C GLU A 517 -8.58 10.31 -13.56
N GLY A 518 -8.99 9.74 -12.44
CA GLY A 518 -10.33 9.95 -11.87
C GLY A 518 -10.54 9.12 -10.60
N ASN A 519 -11.26 9.67 -9.65
CA ASN A 519 -11.51 9.01 -8.36
C ASN A 519 -12.42 7.77 -8.47
N ASN A 520 -13.18 7.63 -9.55
CA ASN A 520 -14.14 6.54 -9.72
C ASN A 520 -13.64 5.41 -10.63
N ILE A 521 -12.49 5.59 -11.30
CA ILE A 521 -12.00 4.64 -12.31
C ILE A 521 -11.67 3.28 -11.65
N ASP A 522 -11.10 3.30 -10.47
CA ASP A 522 -10.71 2.07 -9.77
C ASP A 522 -11.94 1.25 -9.38
N SER A 523 -13.01 1.91 -8.91
CA SER A 523 -14.30 1.25 -8.61
C SER A 523 -15.00 0.74 -9.89
N GLU A 524 -14.90 1.44 -11.01
CA GLU A 524 -15.41 0.98 -12.30
C GLU A 524 -14.67 -0.27 -12.78
N ILE A 525 -13.36 -0.31 -12.62
CA ILE A 525 -12.53 -1.46 -13.00
C ILE A 525 -12.82 -2.66 -12.10
N GLU A 526 -13.00 -2.46 -10.79
CA GLU A 526 -13.39 -3.52 -9.86
C GLU A 526 -14.78 -4.10 -10.22
N ALA A 527 -15.74 -3.24 -10.56
CA ALA A 527 -17.06 -3.66 -11.05
C ALA A 527 -16.97 -4.43 -12.38
N TYR A 528 -16.12 -3.97 -13.29
CA TYR A 528 -15.89 -4.63 -14.58
C TYR A 528 -15.19 -5.97 -14.42
N LEU A 529 -14.24 -6.06 -13.48
CA LEU A 529 -13.58 -7.31 -13.09
C LEU A 529 -14.58 -8.31 -12.51
N TYR A 530 -15.49 -7.86 -11.64
CA TYR A 530 -16.58 -8.68 -11.11
C TYR A 530 -17.45 -9.27 -12.20
N GLU A 531 -17.92 -8.42 -13.15
CA GLU A 531 -18.74 -8.87 -14.28
C GLU A 531 -18.01 -9.91 -15.16
N THR A 532 -16.69 -9.72 -15.32
CA THR A 532 -15.87 -10.63 -16.11
C THR A 532 -15.63 -11.96 -15.43
N LEU A 533 -15.43 -11.96 -14.12
CA LEU A 533 -15.16 -13.16 -13.32
C LEU A 533 -16.44 -13.88 -12.83
N LYS A 534 -17.61 -13.27 -13.03
CA LYS A 534 -18.91 -13.81 -12.59
C LYS A 534 -19.14 -15.29 -12.96
N PRO A 535 -18.70 -15.83 -14.12
CA PRO A 535 -18.84 -17.25 -14.43
C PRO A 535 -18.05 -18.19 -13.53
N LEU A 536 -16.99 -17.70 -12.90
CA LEU A 536 -16.09 -18.46 -12.02
C LEU A 536 -16.41 -18.26 -10.53
N LEU A 537 -17.27 -17.29 -10.22
CA LEU A 537 -17.73 -17.00 -8.87
C LEU A 537 -18.93 -17.88 -8.50
N THR A 538 -19.13 -18.10 -7.21
CA THR A 538 -20.30 -18.83 -6.71
C THR A 538 -21.56 -17.98 -6.90
N GLN A 539 -22.72 -18.60 -7.18
CA GLN A 539 -23.96 -17.92 -7.60
C GLN A 539 -24.53 -16.87 -6.62
N ASN A 540 -24.03 -16.77 -5.42
CA ASN A 540 -24.55 -15.90 -4.36
C ASN A 540 -23.69 -14.67 -4.05
N ILE A 541 -22.66 -14.38 -4.84
CA ILE A 541 -21.75 -13.25 -4.58
C ILE A 541 -22.28 -12.01 -5.28
N THR A 542 -22.50 -10.96 -4.51
CA THR A 542 -22.85 -9.62 -5.03
C THR A 542 -21.57 -8.81 -5.29
N LEU A 543 -21.68 -7.72 -6.06
CA LEU A 543 -20.56 -6.79 -6.27
C LEU A 543 -20.02 -6.26 -4.93
N GLU A 544 -20.90 -5.94 -3.98
CA GLU A 544 -20.52 -5.45 -2.66
C GLU A 544 -19.67 -6.47 -1.89
N THR A 545 -20.07 -7.75 -1.94
CA THR A 545 -19.32 -8.85 -1.30
C THR A 545 -18.00 -9.13 -2.02
N PHE A 546 -17.95 -8.98 -3.35
CA PHE A 546 -16.73 -9.18 -4.13
C PHE A 546 -15.67 -8.12 -3.86
N ILE A 547 -16.09 -6.88 -3.64
CA ILE A 547 -15.20 -5.74 -3.32
C ILE A 547 -14.86 -5.69 -1.81
N ASP A 548 -15.69 -6.33 -0.96
CA ASP A 548 -15.46 -6.36 0.48
C ASP A 548 -14.20 -7.16 0.81
N ARG A 549 -13.19 -6.45 1.30
CA ARG A 549 -11.88 -7.00 1.66
C ARG A 549 -11.82 -7.59 3.08
N GLU A 550 -12.93 -7.52 3.83
CA GLU A 550 -13.03 -8.05 5.19
C GLU A 550 -13.68 -9.42 5.24
N ASN A 551 -14.69 -9.67 4.41
CA ASN A 551 -15.46 -10.91 4.38
C ASN A 551 -15.11 -11.77 3.15
N HIS A 552 -14.24 -12.75 3.30
CA HIS A 552 -13.69 -13.57 2.21
C HIS A 552 -14.51 -14.83 1.93
N THR A 553 -15.83 -14.78 1.98
CA THR A 553 -16.66 -15.93 1.67
C THR A 553 -16.95 -16.03 0.17
N GLY A 554 -16.35 -17.03 -0.47
CA GLY A 554 -16.82 -17.53 -1.76
C GLY A 554 -16.31 -16.85 -3.03
N GLY A 555 -15.50 -15.81 -2.94
CA GLY A 555 -14.90 -15.10 -4.07
C GLY A 555 -14.88 -13.60 -3.85
N SER A 556 -13.71 -13.07 -3.53
CA SER A 556 -13.53 -11.64 -3.25
C SER A 556 -12.13 -11.14 -3.61
N ILE A 557 -12.01 -9.84 -3.82
CA ILE A 557 -10.73 -9.16 -3.91
C ILE A 557 -10.16 -9.05 -2.49
N ILE A 558 -9.05 -9.71 -2.22
CA ILE A 558 -8.37 -9.67 -0.92
C ILE A 558 -7.33 -8.56 -0.81
N SER A 559 -6.77 -8.12 -1.93
CA SER A 559 -5.93 -6.92 -2.00
C SER A 559 -5.92 -6.33 -3.39
N SER A 560 -5.71 -5.03 -3.48
CA SER A 560 -5.48 -4.30 -4.72
C SER A 560 -4.29 -3.37 -4.57
N GLN A 561 -3.52 -3.24 -5.65
CA GLN A 561 -2.36 -2.37 -5.75
C GLN A 561 -2.43 -1.61 -7.07
N LYS A 562 -2.11 -0.33 -7.05
CA LYS A 562 -2.02 0.53 -8.23
C LYS A 562 -0.69 1.24 -8.23
N VAL A 563 0.00 1.19 -9.37
CA VAL A 563 1.25 1.91 -9.60
C VAL A 563 1.11 2.73 -10.88
N GLY A 564 1.25 4.04 -10.76
CA GLY A 564 1.21 4.93 -11.91
C GLY A 564 2.44 4.78 -12.81
N PRO A 565 2.33 5.08 -14.12
CA PRO A 565 3.44 4.94 -15.07
C PRO A 565 4.68 5.77 -14.69
N SER A 566 4.47 6.98 -14.18
CA SER A 566 5.56 7.87 -13.75
C SER A 566 6.40 7.26 -12.61
N ILE A 567 5.73 6.67 -11.62
CA ILE A 567 6.42 5.99 -10.51
C ILE A 567 7.15 4.74 -11.00
N ALA A 568 6.54 3.96 -11.91
CA ALA A 568 7.19 2.78 -12.47
C ALA A 568 8.50 3.15 -13.21
N ASP A 569 8.51 4.25 -13.95
CA ASP A 569 9.72 4.73 -14.62
C ASP A 569 10.78 5.23 -13.62
N ASP A 570 10.37 5.94 -12.57
CA ASP A 570 11.29 6.35 -11.49
C ASP A 570 11.90 5.14 -10.77
N ILE A 571 11.11 4.09 -10.52
CA ILE A 571 11.60 2.84 -9.93
C ILE A 571 12.63 2.17 -10.83
N LYS A 572 12.39 2.06 -12.15
CA LYS A 572 13.36 1.50 -13.12
C LYS A 572 14.69 2.25 -13.08
N VAL A 573 14.63 3.57 -13.18
CA VAL A 573 15.82 4.42 -13.17
C VAL A 573 16.59 4.28 -11.86
N SER A 574 15.87 4.30 -10.73
CA SER A 574 16.46 4.13 -9.40
C SER A 574 17.10 2.75 -9.22
N ALA A 575 16.45 1.69 -9.70
CA ALA A 575 17.00 0.34 -9.65
C ALA A 575 18.32 0.21 -10.42
N ILE A 576 18.38 0.74 -11.64
CA ILE A 576 19.62 0.73 -12.46
C ILE A 576 20.74 1.51 -11.75
N TRP A 577 20.44 2.73 -11.29
CA TRP A 577 21.43 3.55 -10.59
C TRP A 577 21.90 2.93 -9.28
N SER A 578 21.02 2.26 -8.53
CA SER A 578 21.41 1.58 -7.28
C SER A 578 22.42 0.48 -7.52
N VAL A 579 22.24 -0.34 -8.57
CA VAL A 579 23.17 -1.40 -8.95
C VAL A 579 24.52 -0.80 -9.39
N VAL A 580 24.51 0.20 -10.26
CA VAL A 580 25.73 0.86 -10.75
C VAL A 580 26.52 1.50 -9.61
N LEU A 581 25.83 2.22 -8.71
CA LEU A 581 26.45 2.85 -7.55
C LEU A 581 27.00 1.82 -6.56
N ALA A 582 26.29 0.71 -6.36
CA ALA A 582 26.77 -0.39 -5.51
C ALA A 582 28.07 -0.99 -6.07
N LEU A 583 28.13 -1.28 -7.38
CA LEU A 583 29.34 -1.79 -8.02
C LEU A 583 30.52 -0.81 -7.91
N ILE A 584 30.27 0.50 -8.13
CA ILE A 584 31.30 1.54 -8.00
C ILE A 584 31.78 1.65 -6.54
N ALA A 585 30.86 1.70 -5.59
CA ALA A 585 31.18 1.87 -4.17
C ALA A 585 31.97 0.67 -3.62
N ILE A 586 31.56 -0.56 -3.97
CA ILE A 586 32.28 -1.78 -3.58
C ILE A 586 33.65 -1.83 -4.28
N GLY A 587 33.71 -1.51 -5.58
CA GLY A 587 34.97 -1.46 -6.31
C GLY A 587 35.95 -0.44 -5.72
N LEU A 588 35.48 0.74 -5.36
CA LEU A 588 36.28 1.77 -4.70
C LEU A 588 36.74 1.32 -3.31
N TYR A 589 35.85 0.70 -2.53
CA TYR A 589 36.21 0.16 -1.23
C TYR A 589 37.34 -0.88 -1.33
N ILE A 590 37.23 -1.83 -2.28
CA ILE A 590 38.24 -2.85 -2.50
C ILE A 590 39.56 -2.23 -2.95
N LEU A 591 39.51 -1.21 -3.83
CA LEU A 591 40.69 -0.46 -4.27
C LEU A 591 41.42 0.19 -3.09
N LEU A 592 40.69 0.87 -2.22
CA LEU A 592 41.25 1.52 -1.03
C LEU A 592 41.81 0.52 -0.04
N ARG A 593 41.11 -0.60 0.15
CA ARG A 593 41.45 -1.63 1.15
C ARG A 593 42.68 -2.45 0.77
N PHE A 594 42.75 -2.89 -0.47
CA PHE A 594 43.84 -3.76 -0.95
C PHE A 594 44.92 -3.01 -1.74
N ARG A 595 44.68 -1.72 -2.06
CA ARG A 595 45.61 -0.87 -2.82
C ARG A 595 46.10 -1.48 -4.15
N ASN A 596 45.28 -2.33 -4.76
CA ASN A 596 45.60 -2.99 -6.01
C ASN A 596 44.41 -2.91 -6.96
N ILE A 597 44.60 -2.25 -8.08
CA ILE A 597 43.57 -2.03 -9.10
C ILE A 597 43.05 -3.36 -9.70
N ALA A 598 43.94 -4.36 -9.83
CA ALA A 598 43.55 -5.65 -10.42
C ALA A 598 42.50 -6.38 -9.54
N TYR A 599 42.61 -6.30 -8.22
CA TYR A 599 41.61 -6.89 -7.33
C TYR A 599 40.28 -6.16 -7.39
N SER A 600 40.29 -4.83 -7.47
CA SER A 600 39.09 -4.02 -7.60
C SER A 600 38.35 -4.30 -8.91
N ILE A 601 39.06 -4.27 -10.04
CA ILE A 601 38.46 -4.59 -11.35
C ILE A 601 37.95 -6.03 -11.38
N GLY A 602 38.72 -6.99 -10.87
CA GLY A 602 38.31 -8.40 -10.81
C GLY A 602 37.03 -8.60 -10.02
N SER A 603 36.91 -7.94 -8.85
CA SER A 603 35.68 -8.00 -8.04
C SER A 603 34.48 -7.37 -8.73
N VAL A 604 34.65 -6.20 -9.35
CA VAL A 604 33.55 -5.53 -10.07
C VAL A 604 33.09 -6.38 -11.25
N CYS A 605 34.04 -6.97 -12.01
CA CYS A 605 33.71 -7.90 -13.10
C CYS A 605 32.97 -9.14 -12.59
N ALA A 606 33.39 -9.72 -11.47
CA ALA A 606 32.73 -10.88 -10.88
C ALA A 606 31.28 -10.55 -10.48
N LEU A 607 31.07 -9.46 -9.75
CA LEU A 607 29.74 -9.01 -9.36
C LEU A 607 28.83 -8.67 -10.54
N ALA A 608 29.40 -8.05 -11.60
CA ALA A 608 28.67 -7.79 -12.84
C ALA A 608 28.27 -9.09 -13.55
N CYS A 609 29.16 -10.08 -13.61
CA CYS A 609 28.86 -11.41 -14.16
C CYS A 609 27.75 -12.10 -13.35
N ASP A 610 27.83 -12.08 -12.03
CA ASP A 610 26.81 -12.67 -11.15
C ASP A 610 25.45 -12.02 -11.39
N THR A 611 25.40 -10.68 -11.48
CA THR A 611 24.17 -9.93 -11.77
C THR A 611 23.59 -10.36 -13.13
N ILE A 612 24.40 -10.45 -14.19
CA ILE A 612 23.95 -10.87 -15.51
C ILE A 612 23.46 -12.32 -15.50
N ILE A 613 24.13 -13.22 -14.77
CA ILE A 613 23.73 -14.62 -14.67
C ILE A 613 22.39 -14.74 -13.93
N ILE A 614 22.18 -13.99 -12.85
CA ILE A 614 20.90 -13.98 -12.13
C ILE A 614 19.78 -13.50 -13.03
N LEU A 615 19.93 -12.33 -13.67
CA LEU A 615 18.93 -11.79 -14.60
C LEU A 615 18.67 -12.72 -15.78
N GLY A 616 19.74 -13.33 -16.33
CA GLY A 616 19.64 -14.31 -17.40
C GLY A 616 18.89 -15.57 -16.99
N ALA A 617 19.11 -16.05 -15.77
CA ALA A 617 18.36 -17.18 -15.21
C ALA A 617 16.87 -16.86 -15.07
N TYR A 618 16.51 -15.66 -14.59
CA TYR A 618 15.13 -15.19 -14.57
C TYR A 618 14.51 -15.20 -15.97
N SER A 619 15.21 -14.66 -16.97
CA SER A 619 14.75 -14.66 -18.37
C SER A 619 14.62 -16.07 -18.95
N MET A 620 15.54 -16.99 -18.62
CA MET A 620 15.57 -18.36 -19.15
C MET A 620 14.43 -19.21 -18.58
N PHE A 621 14.22 -19.13 -17.27
CA PHE A 621 13.27 -20.01 -16.56
C PHE A 621 11.88 -19.42 -16.42
N TRP A 622 11.66 -18.18 -16.80
CA TRP A 622 10.34 -17.55 -16.79
C TRP A 622 9.33 -18.34 -17.62
N GLY A 623 8.19 -18.68 -17.01
CA GLY A 623 7.13 -19.48 -17.63
C GLY A 623 7.44 -20.97 -17.83
N VAL A 624 8.61 -21.45 -17.37
CA VAL A 624 8.97 -22.88 -17.37
C VAL A 624 8.77 -23.50 -15.99
N LEU A 625 9.05 -22.72 -14.94
CA LEU A 625 8.88 -23.17 -13.57
C LEU A 625 7.42 -23.01 -13.09
N PRO A 626 6.94 -23.86 -12.16
CA PRO A 626 5.59 -23.81 -11.66
C PRO A 626 5.29 -22.61 -10.74
N PHE A 627 6.22 -21.70 -10.57
CA PHE A 627 6.11 -20.47 -9.80
C PHE A 627 6.54 -19.26 -10.62
N SER A 628 6.04 -18.10 -10.25
CA SER A 628 6.34 -16.85 -10.94
C SER A 628 7.78 -16.42 -10.74
N LEU A 629 8.44 -16.05 -11.84
CA LEU A 629 9.74 -15.39 -11.87
C LEU A 629 9.59 -13.95 -12.42
N GLU A 630 8.54 -13.25 -12.00
CA GLU A 630 8.42 -11.82 -12.27
C GLU A 630 9.40 -11.04 -11.41
N ILE A 631 10.03 -10.03 -12.01
CA ILE A 631 10.85 -9.07 -11.27
C ILE A 631 9.90 -8.06 -10.63
N ASP A 632 9.93 -8.03 -9.33
CA ASP A 632 9.13 -7.19 -8.43
C ASP A 632 10.07 -6.32 -7.59
N GLN A 633 9.51 -5.31 -6.92
CA GLN A 633 10.25 -4.41 -6.02
C GLN A 633 10.88 -5.11 -4.82
#